data_8736eaecd6739bc3f34ac22d8af98c13
#
_entry.id   8736eaecd6739bc3f34ac22d8af98c13
#
_cell.length_a   1.000
_cell.length_b   1.000
_cell.length_c   1.000
_cell.angle_alpha   90.00
_cell.angle_beta   90.00
_cell.angle_gamma   90.00
#
_symmetry.space_group_name_H-M   'P 1'
#
loop_
_entity.id
_entity.type
_entity.pdbx_description
1 polymer ?
#
loop_
_entity_poly.entity_id
_entity_poly.type
_entity_poly.pdbx_seq_one_letter_code
_entity_poly.pdbx_strand_id
1 'polypeptide(L)'
;KAGGNTSLDAANDILLSGAANTQKTTGRNSSSGGGVGVSIGAGGNGAGISVFAGVNAAKGSEKGNGTEWTETTTDSGKTVTINSGRDTVLNGAQVNGNRIIADVGHDLLISSQQDTSKYDSKQTSVAAGGSFTFGSMTGSGYIAASRDKMKSRFDSVAEQTGMFAGDGGFDITVGRHTQLDGAVIASTATPDKNHLDTGTLGFSDLHNEADYKVSHSGISLSGGGSFGDKFQGNMPGGMISAGGHSGHAEGTTQAAVAEGTITIRDRDNQKQNLANLSRDPAHANDSISPIFDKEKEQRRLQTVGLISDIGSQVADIARTQGELNALKAAKEATGETLPANATEKQRQEYLAKLRDTQAYRNEMAKYGTGSEIQRGIQAATAALQGLAGGNLAGALAGASAPELAHLLKSTEKDPAVNAIAHAILGGAVAAMQGNNVAAGAAGAATGELAARAITGMLYPGVKQSDLSEEQKQTISTLATVSAGLACGLTGNSTASAAVGAQSGKNAVENNSLSDGWNNILPSGTQDYGQAVASWNQYAQDNNLTPEQVQEGMNRIAIGEGPSWGTTYKVHPVVQAGGDVSFIRGYTLSGTIDDNHISVNQGDIYSIGAHGGASIGLSFGPYFPGLINSNDNDYSINGGFGVGAVGLSTGKDGVSFTFGFGPSWGWSATEIKGVDVNGTSTSEVYRYDFK
;
A
#
# COMPACT_ATOMS: atom_id res chain seq x y z
N LYS A 1 -54.54 -7.59 -2.63
CA LYS A 1 -55.04 -7.12 -3.95
C LYS A 1 -56.54 -7.39 -4.05
N ALA A 2 -57.31 -6.37 -4.43
CA ALA A 2 -58.74 -6.46 -4.67
C ALA A 2 -59.09 -5.98 -6.08
N GLY A 3 -59.94 -6.70 -6.81
CA GLY A 3 -60.44 -6.27 -8.12
C GLY A 3 -61.51 -5.17 -8.06
N GLY A 4 -62.06 -4.94 -6.89
CA GLY A 4 -63.07 -3.92 -6.60
C GLY A 4 -62.57 -2.81 -5.69
N ASN A 5 -63.44 -2.35 -4.77
CA ASN A 5 -63.08 -1.38 -3.77
C ASN A 5 -62.37 -2.01 -2.58
N THR A 6 -61.50 -1.26 -1.93
CA THR A 6 -60.83 -1.62 -0.68
C THR A 6 -61.10 -0.55 0.36
N SER A 7 -61.50 -0.89 1.57
CA SER A 7 -61.67 0.03 2.69
C SER A 7 -60.77 -0.38 3.85
N LEU A 8 -60.05 0.61 4.40
CA LEU A 8 -59.27 0.49 5.62
C LEU A 8 -59.87 1.47 6.64
N ASP A 9 -60.51 0.94 7.68
CA ASP A 9 -61.24 1.71 8.68
C ASP A 9 -60.68 1.41 10.08
N ALA A 10 -60.27 2.42 10.80
CA ALA A 10 -59.76 2.28 12.17
C ALA A 10 -60.26 3.42 13.07
N ALA A 11 -60.69 3.08 14.27
CA ALA A 11 -61.06 4.09 15.27
C ALA A 11 -59.89 4.96 15.72
N ASN A 12 -58.67 4.45 15.67
CA ASN A 12 -57.47 5.16 15.98
C ASN A 12 -56.52 5.23 14.75
N ASP A 13 -55.53 4.38 14.68
CA ASP A 13 -54.43 4.51 13.74
C ASP A 13 -54.49 3.42 12.66
N ILE A 14 -54.06 3.79 11.46
CA ILE A 14 -53.75 2.87 10.37
C ILE A 14 -52.26 2.92 10.15
N LEU A 15 -51.58 1.75 10.28
CA LEU A 15 -50.16 1.61 10.06
C LEU A 15 -49.91 0.59 8.95
N LEU A 16 -49.34 1.03 7.85
CA LEU A 16 -48.85 0.19 6.77
C LEU A 16 -47.32 0.31 6.74
N SER A 17 -46.65 -0.79 7.05
CA SER A 17 -45.20 -0.82 7.13
C SER A 17 -44.59 -1.87 6.23
N GLY A 18 -43.51 -1.55 5.58
CA GLY A 18 -42.71 -2.48 4.84
C GLY A 18 -42.04 -3.53 5.72
N ALA A 19 -41.64 -4.62 5.11
CA ALA A 19 -40.90 -5.69 5.77
C ALA A 19 -39.39 -5.52 5.49
N ALA A 20 -38.58 -5.52 6.57
CA ALA A 20 -37.17 -5.44 6.47
C ALA A 20 -36.52 -6.83 6.40
N ASN A 21 -35.76 -7.08 5.35
CA ASN A 21 -34.87 -8.23 5.24
C ASN A 21 -33.45 -7.77 5.66
N THR A 22 -32.98 -8.26 6.79
CA THR A 22 -31.67 -7.87 7.30
C THR A 22 -30.64 -8.96 7.04
N GLN A 23 -29.48 -8.55 6.54
CA GLN A 23 -28.34 -9.41 6.36
C GLN A 23 -27.19 -8.91 7.25
N LYS A 24 -26.50 -9.85 7.89
CA LYS A 24 -25.31 -9.56 8.66
C LYS A 24 -24.23 -10.57 8.31
N THR A 25 -23.11 -10.06 7.84
CA THR A 25 -21.91 -10.85 7.55
C THR A 25 -20.83 -10.50 8.57
N THR A 26 -20.25 -11.53 9.18
CA THR A 26 -19.08 -11.38 10.03
C THR A 26 -18.15 -12.53 9.75
N GLY A 27 -16.97 -12.21 9.26
CA GLY A 27 -15.93 -13.17 8.97
C GLY A 27 -14.62 -12.79 9.65
N ARG A 28 -13.92 -13.78 10.15
CA ARG A 28 -12.54 -13.66 10.62
C ARG A 28 -11.77 -14.86 10.18
N ASN A 29 -10.63 -14.63 9.60
CA ASN A 29 -9.67 -15.67 9.29
C ASN A 29 -8.32 -15.34 9.91
N SER A 30 -7.63 -16.36 10.35
CA SER A 30 -6.23 -16.25 10.72
C SER A 30 -5.56 -17.57 10.36
N SER A 31 -4.42 -17.46 9.75
CA SER A 31 -3.56 -18.60 9.48
C SER A 31 -2.14 -18.24 9.85
N SER A 32 -1.44 -19.18 10.41
CA SER A 32 -0.01 -19.08 10.63
C SER A 32 0.59 -20.43 10.35
N GLY A 33 1.73 -20.42 9.70
CA GLY A 33 2.47 -21.61 9.39
C GLY A 33 3.95 -21.35 9.45
N GLY A 34 4.70 -22.37 9.75
CA GLY A 34 6.14 -22.34 9.69
C GLY A 34 6.66 -23.73 9.38
N GLY A 35 7.74 -23.80 8.68
CA GLY A 35 8.39 -25.05 8.35
C GLY A 35 9.89 -24.90 8.41
N VAL A 36 10.54 -25.92 8.92
CA VAL A 36 11.98 -26.09 8.79
C VAL A 36 12.22 -27.42 8.12
N GLY A 37 13.18 -27.48 7.26
CA GLY A 37 13.50 -28.71 6.56
C GLY A 37 14.98 -28.80 6.24
N VAL A 38 15.41 -30.05 6.05
CA VAL A 38 16.75 -30.35 5.59
C VAL A 38 16.61 -31.21 4.35
N SER A 39 17.27 -30.82 3.29
CA SER A 39 17.39 -31.67 2.09
C SER A 39 18.84 -31.99 1.82
N ILE A 40 19.08 -33.21 1.40
CA ILE A 40 20.40 -33.69 0.98
C ILE A 40 20.32 -33.93 -0.53
N GLY A 41 21.13 -33.20 -1.28
CA GLY A 41 21.19 -33.33 -2.72
C GLY A 41 22.61 -33.68 -3.18
N ALA A 42 22.70 -34.49 -4.21
CA ALA A 42 23.93 -34.72 -4.95
C ALA A 42 23.67 -34.40 -6.41
N GLY A 43 24.46 -33.50 -6.98
CA GLY A 43 24.31 -33.05 -8.36
C GLY A 43 25.68 -32.82 -8.99
N GLY A 44 25.72 -32.40 -10.26
CA GLY A 44 26.95 -32.16 -11.01
C GLY A 44 27.96 -31.20 -10.36
N ASN A 45 27.56 -30.49 -9.33
CA ASN A 45 28.39 -29.54 -8.57
C ASN A 45 28.75 -30.02 -7.13
N GLY A 46 28.54 -31.30 -6.82
CA GLY A 46 28.87 -31.88 -5.51
C GLY A 46 27.62 -32.23 -4.68
N ALA A 47 27.88 -32.90 -3.55
CA ALA A 47 26.85 -33.17 -2.56
C ALA A 47 26.73 -32.00 -1.56
N GLY A 48 25.52 -31.60 -1.27
CA GLY A 48 25.26 -30.53 -0.31
C GLY A 48 24.07 -30.81 0.60
N ILE A 49 24.12 -30.30 1.81
CA ILE A 49 23.02 -30.29 2.76
C ILE A 49 22.39 -28.91 2.75
N SER A 50 21.14 -28.82 2.38
CA SER A 50 20.40 -27.57 2.41
C SER A 50 19.47 -27.55 3.62
N VAL A 51 19.54 -26.51 4.41
CA VAL A 51 18.61 -26.21 5.49
C VAL A 51 17.72 -25.07 5.05
N PHE A 52 16.42 -25.19 5.23
CA PHE A 52 15.48 -24.12 4.95
C PHE A 52 14.54 -23.90 6.13
N ALA A 53 14.13 -22.66 6.30
CA ALA A 53 13.13 -22.26 7.26
C ALA A 53 12.21 -21.20 6.63
N GLY A 54 10.93 -21.29 6.92
CA GLY A 54 9.97 -20.29 6.47
C GLY A 54 8.84 -20.15 7.46
N VAL A 55 8.29 -18.94 7.54
CA VAL A 55 7.12 -18.60 8.34
C VAL A 55 6.17 -17.78 7.52
N ASN A 56 4.89 -18.01 7.72
CA ASN A 56 3.84 -17.19 7.12
C ASN A 56 2.72 -16.95 8.13
N ALA A 57 2.11 -15.79 8.03
CA ALA A 57 0.94 -15.45 8.79
C ALA A 57 -0.01 -14.60 7.94
N ALA A 58 -1.30 -14.89 8.05
CA ALA A 58 -2.33 -14.08 7.43
C ALA A 58 -3.46 -13.85 8.42
N LYS A 59 -4.04 -12.67 8.40
CA LYS A 59 -5.18 -12.29 9.22
C LYS A 59 -6.14 -11.44 8.42
N GLY A 60 -7.40 -11.85 8.44
CA GLY A 60 -8.47 -11.11 7.80
C GLY A 60 -9.68 -10.92 8.70
N SER A 61 -10.42 -9.90 8.40
CA SER A 61 -11.72 -9.64 9.00
C SER A 61 -12.64 -9.02 7.96
N GLU A 62 -13.89 -9.41 8.00
CA GLU A 62 -14.96 -8.77 7.23
C GLU A 62 -16.18 -8.54 8.11
N LYS A 63 -16.87 -7.46 7.83
CA LYS A 63 -18.13 -7.12 8.43
C LYS A 63 -19.04 -6.53 7.36
N GLY A 64 -20.26 -7.02 7.28
CA GLY A 64 -21.28 -6.50 6.40
C GLY A 64 -22.60 -6.40 7.12
N ASN A 65 -23.32 -5.35 6.87
CA ASN A 65 -24.71 -5.17 7.31
C ASN A 65 -25.50 -4.66 6.11
N GLY A 66 -26.66 -5.25 5.88
CA GLY A 66 -27.57 -4.82 4.84
C GLY A 66 -29.02 -4.91 5.32
N THR A 67 -29.85 -4.04 4.80
CA THR A 67 -31.30 -4.07 4.96
C THR A 67 -31.91 -3.80 3.61
N GLU A 68 -32.73 -4.75 3.13
CA GLU A 68 -33.57 -4.57 1.95
C GLU A 68 -35.03 -4.49 2.41
N TRP A 69 -35.75 -3.53 1.90
CA TRP A 69 -37.12 -3.32 2.23
C TRP A 69 -38.03 -3.91 1.17
N THR A 70 -39.05 -4.66 1.60
CA THR A 70 -40.14 -5.07 0.76
C THR A 70 -41.35 -4.23 1.12
N GLU A 71 -41.85 -3.44 0.17
CA GLU A 71 -42.98 -2.56 0.37
C GLU A 71 -44.27 -3.39 0.67
N THR A 72 -45.02 -2.91 1.62
CA THR A 72 -46.39 -3.38 1.81
C THR A 72 -47.31 -2.73 0.77
N THR A 73 -48.01 -3.51 -0.01
CA THR A 73 -48.89 -2.97 -1.05
C THR A 73 -50.38 -3.22 -0.75
N THR A 74 -51.16 -2.19 -0.93
CA THR A 74 -52.61 -2.26 -0.98
C THR A 74 -53.05 -1.90 -2.39
N ASP A 75 -53.45 -2.90 -3.17
CA ASP A 75 -53.86 -2.74 -4.56
C ASP A 75 -55.39 -2.92 -4.72
N SER A 76 -56.06 -1.92 -5.25
CA SER A 76 -57.49 -1.93 -5.53
C SER A 76 -57.72 -1.61 -7.01
N GLY A 77 -58.55 -2.40 -7.67
CA GLY A 77 -58.96 -2.14 -9.06
C GLY A 77 -59.88 -0.94 -9.22
N LYS A 78 -60.49 -0.45 -8.15
CA LYS A 78 -61.39 0.70 -8.15
C LYS A 78 -60.95 1.74 -7.10
N THR A 79 -61.71 1.87 -6.04
CA THR A 79 -61.47 2.90 -5.02
C THR A 79 -60.80 2.32 -3.78
N VAL A 80 -59.77 2.95 -3.27
CA VAL A 80 -59.25 2.76 -1.91
C VAL A 80 -59.82 3.84 -1.01
N THR A 81 -60.43 3.44 0.09
CA THR A 81 -60.91 4.34 1.14
C THR A 81 -60.12 4.09 2.41
N ILE A 82 -59.58 5.15 3.00
CA ILE A 82 -58.83 5.11 4.24
C ILE A 82 -59.47 6.03 5.25
N ASN A 83 -59.91 5.50 6.37
CA ASN A 83 -60.51 6.28 7.46
C ASN A 83 -59.79 5.96 8.77
N SER A 84 -59.12 6.91 9.36
CA SER A 84 -58.49 6.78 10.67
C SER A 84 -58.94 7.87 11.61
N GLY A 85 -59.33 7.50 12.83
CA GLY A 85 -59.69 8.49 13.87
C GLY A 85 -58.54 9.33 14.37
N ARG A 86 -57.33 8.84 14.22
CA ARG A 86 -56.08 9.59 14.53
C ARG A 86 -55.19 9.60 13.34
N ASP A 87 -54.16 8.77 13.32
CA ASP A 87 -53.07 8.86 12.37
C ASP A 87 -53.14 7.78 11.28
N THR A 88 -52.71 8.14 10.12
CA THR A 88 -52.41 7.16 9.06
C THR A 88 -50.91 7.27 8.73
N VAL A 89 -50.20 6.14 8.88
CA VAL A 89 -48.77 6.05 8.66
C VAL A 89 -48.49 5.03 7.57
N LEU A 90 -47.83 5.49 6.51
CA LEU A 90 -47.28 4.68 5.45
C LEU A 90 -45.72 4.76 5.56
N ASN A 91 -45.13 3.67 5.97
CA ASN A 91 -43.67 3.59 6.15
C ASN A 91 -43.12 2.38 5.40
N GLY A 92 -42.67 2.57 4.17
CA GLY A 92 -42.35 1.48 3.27
C GLY A 92 -43.64 0.79 2.75
N ALA A 93 -44.61 1.57 2.26
CA ALA A 93 -45.87 1.05 1.80
C ALA A 93 -46.43 1.81 0.62
N GLN A 94 -47.13 1.12 -0.25
CA GLN A 94 -47.82 1.68 -1.41
C GLN A 94 -49.31 1.42 -1.35
N VAL A 95 -50.09 2.45 -1.55
CA VAL A 95 -51.55 2.38 -1.70
C VAL A 95 -51.89 2.72 -3.14
N ASN A 96 -52.39 1.74 -3.87
CA ASN A 96 -52.68 1.82 -5.30
C ASN A 96 -54.19 1.65 -5.56
N GLY A 97 -54.78 2.57 -6.26
CA GLY A 97 -56.18 2.49 -6.63
C GLY A 97 -56.54 3.45 -7.78
N ASN A 98 -57.62 3.13 -8.54
CA ASN A 98 -58.07 4.07 -9.54
C ASN A 98 -58.45 5.42 -8.92
N ARG A 99 -59.05 5.41 -7.75
CA ARG A 99 -59.33 6.58 -6.90
C ARG A 99 -58.88 6.30 -5.47
N ILE A 100 -58.33 7.31 -4.81
CA ILE A 100 -57.97 7.23 -3.39
C ILE A 100 -58.78 8.30 -2.62
N ILE A 101 -59.48 7.86 -1.58
CA ILE A 101 -60.19 8.74 -0.65
C ILE A 101 -59.61 8.46 0.74
N ALA A 102 -59.10 9.51 1.41
CA ALA A 102 -58.60 9.37 2.76
C ALA A 102 -59.17 10.44 3.69
N ASP A 103 -59.67 10.01 4.84
CA ASP A 103 -60.08 10.89 5.94
C ASP A 103 -59.23 10.51 7.17
N VAL A 104 -58.28 11.38 7.52
CA VAL A 104 -57.31 11.17 8.58
C VAL A 104 -57.56 12.18 9.70
N GLY A 105 -57.94 11.70 10.88
CA GLY A 105 -58.34 12.56 11.99
C GLY A 105 -57.24 13.48 12.52
N HIS A 106 -55.97 13.04 12.54
CA HIS A 106 -54.83 13.83 12.99
C HIS A 106 -53.77 13.96 11.90
N ASP A 107 -52.79 13.06 11.87
CA ASP A 107 -51.62 13.21 11.03
C ASP A 107 -51.54 12.11 9.94
N LEU A 108 -51.17 12.53 8.76
CA LEU A 108 -50.81 11.64 7.64
C LEU A 108 -49.28 11.68 7.46
N LEU A 109 -48.64 10.57 7.78
CA LEU A 109 -47.15 10.44 7.71
C LEU A 109 -46.83 9.40 6.63
N ILE A 110 -46.13 9.84 5.59
CA ILE A 110 -45.70 8.98 4.49
C ILE A 110 -44.20 9.12 4.35
N SER A 111 -43.48 8.01 4.54
CA SER A 111 -42.02 7.99 4.44
C SER A 111 -41.50 6.78 3.69
N SER A 112 -40.60 7.03 2.77
CA SER A 112 -39.89 5.97 2.05
C SER A 112 -38.80 5.37 2.90
N GLN A 113 -38.50 4.10 2.66
CA GLN A 113 -37.38 3.38 3.29
C GLN A 113 -36.24 3.25 2.30
N GLN A 114 -35.02 3.43 2.80
CA GLN A 114 -33.83 3.18 2.02
C GLN A 114 -33.32 1.78 2.24
N ASP A 115 -33.07 1.06 1.18
CA ASP A 115 -32.22 -0.12 1.22
C ASP A 115 -30.81 0.33 1.61
N THR A 116 -30.19 -0.38 2.53
CA THR A 116 -28.86 -0.03 3.04
C THR A 116 -27.93 -1.21 2.95
N SER A 117 -26.68 -0.95 2.62
CA SER A 117 -25.62 -1.94 2.69
C SER A 117 -24.30 -1.27 3.12
N LYS A 118 -23.65 -1.86 4.12
CA LYS A 118 -22.31 -1.45 4.55
C LYS A 118 -21.43 -2.68 4.58
N TYR A 119 -20.24 -2.56 4.00
CA TYR A 119 -19.24 -3.60 3.99
C TYR A 119 -17.87 -3.03 4.33
N ASP A 120 -17.13 -3.71 5.21
CA ASP A 120 -15.76 -3.38 5.57
C ASP A 120 -14.96 -4.68 5.66
N SER A 121 -13.90 -4.78 4.91
CA SER A 121 -12.98 -5.90 5.00
C SER A 121 -11.53 -5.46 5.01
N LYS A 122 -10.72 -6.23 5.69
CA LYS A 122 -9.27 -6.06 5.77
C LYS A 122 -8.60 -7.41 5.78
N GLN A 123 -7.68 -7.62 4.86
CA GLN A 123 -6.81 -8.79 4.80
C GLN A 123 -5.36 -8.35 4.88
N THR A 124 -4.58 -8.98 5.72
CA THR A 124 -3.13 -8.75 5.82
C THR A 124 -2.43 -10.09 5.78
N SER A 125 -1.39 -10.21 4.97
CA SER A 125 -0.54 -11.39 4.92
C SER A 125 0.93 -11.00 5.02
N VAL A 126 1.71 -11.84 5.68
CA VAL A 126 3.15 -11.70 5.81
C VAL A 126 3.78 -13.06 5.65
N ALA A 127 4.85 -13.14 4.88
CA ALA A 127 5.62 -14.36 4.74
C ALA A 127 7.12 -14.03 4.75
N ALA A 128 7.91 -14.89 5.34
CA ALA A 128 9.35 -14.77 5.31
C ALA A 128 9.97 -16.17 5.31
N GLY A 129 11.10 -16.30 4.64
CA GLY A 129 11.80 -17.57 4.61
C GLY A 129 13.23 -17.43 4.11
N GLY A 130 14.02 -18.47 4.36
CA GLY A 130 15.37 -18.53 3.88
C GLY A 130 15.86 -19.96 3.78
N SER A 131 16.87 -20.15 2.96
CA SER A 131 17.56 -21.43 2.80
C SER A 131 19.07 -21.21 2.80
N PHE A 132 19.81 -22.21 3.26
CA PHE A 132 21.25 -22.23 3.18
C PHE A 132 21.73 -23.63 2.84
N THR A 133 22.62 -23.73 1.84
CA THR A 133 23.20 -24.99 1.39
C THR A 133 24.66 -25.06 1.77
N PHE A 134 24.97 -25.99 2.69
CA PHE A 134 26.34 -26.36 3.03
C PHE A 134 26.93 -27.16 1.87
N GLY A 135 28.17 -26.89 1.52
CA GLY A 135 28.84 -27.50 0.37
C GLY A 135 29.03 -26.45 -0.75
N SER A 136 27.97 -25.92 -1.32
CA SER A 136 28.06 -24.79 -2.24
C SER A 136 28.15 -23.44 -1.54
N MET A 137 27.87 -23.38 -0.22
CA MET A 137 27.82 -22.15 0.56
C MET A 137 26.87 -21.12 -0.06
N THR A 138 25.74 -21.59 -0.56
CA THR A 138 24.71 -20.74 -1.16
C THR A 138 23.53 -20.55 -0.22
N GLY A 139 22.95 -19.38 -0.22
CA GLY A 139 21.76 -19.09 0.57
C GLY A 139 20.77 -18.23 -0.18
N SER A 140 19.51 -18.30 0.22
CA SER A 140 18.44 -17.43 -0.29
C SER A 140 17.52 -17.00 0.84
N GLY A 141 16.89 -15.88 0.67
CA GLY A 141 15.89 -15.39 1.60
C GLY A 141 14.81 -14.58 0.92
N TYR A 142 13.63 -14.52 1.52
CA TYR A 142 12.55 -13.66 1.06
C TYR A 142 11.73 -13.13 2.22
N ILE A 143 11.16 -11.96 2.02
CA ILE A 143 10.15 -11.34 2.88
C ILE A 143 9.06 -10.80 1.99
N ALA A 144 7.81 -11.08 2.32
CA ALA A 144 6.66 -10.53 1.62
C ALA A 144 5.61 -10.06 2.61
N ALA A 145 4.99 -8.93 2.34
CA ALA A 145 3.86 -8.43 3.09
C ALA A 145 2.83 -7.82 2.16
N SER A 146 1.56 -8.08 2.40
CA SER A 146 0.47 -7.47 1.64
C SER A 146 -0.70 -7.11 2.53
N ARG A 147 -1.47 -6.11 2.08
CA ARG A 147 -2.67 -5.66 2.75
C ARG A 147 -3.72 -5.22 1.76
N ASP A 148 -4.90 -5.80 1.88
CA ASP A 148 -6.10 -5.44 1.14
C ASP A 148 -7.13 -4.82 2.07
N LYS A 149 -7.82 -3.80 1.60
CA LYS A 149 -8.95 -3.18 2.29
C LYS A 149 -10.06 -2.93 1.30
N MET A 150 -11.28 -3.19 1.73
CA MET A 150 -12.49 -2.83 0.99
C MET A 150 -13.48 -2.18 1.94
N LYS A 151 -14.07 -1.09 1.50
CA LYS A 151 -15.17 -0.41 2.21
C LYS A 151 -16.22 -0.04 1.20
N SER A 152 -17.48 -0.26 1.55
CA SER A 152 -18.61 0.22 0.77
C SER A 152 -19.74 0.70 1.65
N ARG A 153 -20.50 1.63 1.13
CA ARG A 153 -21.73 2.12 1.68
C ARG A 153 -22.74 2.29 0.55
N PHE A 154 -23.96 1.93 0.82
CA PHE A 154 -25.09 2.08 -0.09
C PHE A 154 -26.33 2.41 0.72
N ASP A 155 -27.01 3.49 0.35
CA ASP A 155 -28.28 3.92 0.89
C ASP A 155 -29.13 4.41 -0.30
N SER A 156 -30.24 3.73 -0.63
CA SER A 156 -31.11 4.16 -1.74
C SER A 156 -32.52 3.67 -1.57
N VAL A 157 -33.47 4.50 -1.97
CA VAL A 157 -34.90 4.13 -2.05
C VAL A 157 -35.16 3.31 -3.30
N ALA A 158 -35.28 2.00 -3.18
CA ALA A 158 -35.57 1.13 -4.31
C ALA A 158 -37.04 1.33 -4.81
N GLU A 159 -37.98 1.29 -3.90
CA GLU A 159 -39.38 1.51 -4.15
C GLU A 159 -39.91 2.67 -3.29
N GLN A 160 -40.46 3.69 -3.94
CA GLN A 160 -40.96 4.89 -3.25
C GLN A 160 -42.29 4.63 -2.58
N THR A 161 -42.37 4.96 -1.30
CA THR A 161 -43.61 4.92 -0.52
C THR A 161 -44.54 6.01 -1.00
N GLY A 162 -45.83 5.68 -1.11
CA GLY A 162 -46.79 6.69 -1.49
C GLY A 162 -48.22 6.20 -1.67
N MET A 163 -49.04 7.15 -2.05
CA MET A 163 -50.40 6.92 -2.54
C MET A 163 -50.42 7.16 -4.05
N PHE A 164 -50.84 6.17 -4.82
CA PHE A 164 -50.82 6.19 -6.27
C PHE A 164 -52.25 6.06 -6.81
N ALA A 165 -52.85 7.18 -7.15
CA ALA A 165 -54.15 7.22 -7.74
C ALA A 165 -54.11 7.11 -9.28
N GLY A 166 -55.03 6.42 -9.87
CA GLY A 166 -55.26 6.40 -11.30
C GLY A 166 -56.12 7.57 -11.78
N ASP A 167 -56.92 7.36 -12.86
CA ASP A 167 -57.70 8.39 -13.50
C ASP A 167 -58.84 8.95 -12.65
N GLY A 168 -59.15 8.33 -11.53
CA GLY A 168 -60.12 8.82 -10.54
C GLY A 168 -59.56 9.88 -9.60
N GLY A 169 -58.24 10.04 -9.54
CA GLY A 169 -57.60 11.02 -8.68
C GLY A 169 -57.62 10.69 -7.20
N PHE A 170 -57.28 11.66 -6.38
CA PHE A 170 -57.27 11.53 -4.93
C PHE A 170 -58.04 12.67 -4.25
N ASP A 171 -58.70 12.33 -3.14
CA ASP A 171 -59.39 13.26 -2.25
C ASP A 171 -58.99 12.92 -0.81
N ILE A 172 -58.07 13.71 -0.27
CA ILE A 172 -57.40 13.45 1.00
C ILE A 172 -57.67 14.59 1.95
N THR A 173 -58.28 14.32 3.09
CA THR A 173 -58.51 15.26 4.18
C THR A 173 -57.73 14.83 5.41
N VAL A 174 -56.87 15.73 5.96
CA VAL A 174 -56.06 15.48 7.12
C VAL A 174 -56.31 16.51 8.20
N GLY A 175 -56.64 16.08 9.40
CA GLY A 175 -57.04 16.95 10.49
C GLY A 175 -55.96 17.93 10.93
N ARG A 176 -54.71 17.52 11.02
CA ARG A 176 -53.59 18.29 11.52
C ARG A 176 -52.47 18.47 10.49
N HIS A 177 -51.60 17.50 10.39
CA HIS A 177 -50.35 17.61 9.66
C HIS A 177 -50.20 16.48 8.64
N THR A 178 -49.70 16.84 7.46
CA THR A 178 -49.23 15.87 6.46
C THR A 178 -47.74 16.01 6.34
N GLN A 179 -47.01 14.89 6.52
CA GLN A 179 -45.55 14.83 6.33
C GLN A 179 -45.21 13.85 5.23
N LEU A 180 -44.42 14.30 4.26
CA LEU A 180 -43.90 13.48 3.17
C LEU A 180 -42.38 13.46 3.26
N ASP A 181 -41.76 12.32 3.57
CA ASP A 181 -40.32 12.16 3.62
C ASP A 181 -39.88 11.24 2.48
N GLY A 182 -39.37 11.85 1.40
CA GLY A 182 -39.05 11.13 0.15
C GLY A 182 -40.23 10.31 -0.40
N ALA A 183 -41.46 10.77 -0.19
CA ALA A 183 -42.68 10.06 -0.44
C ALA A 183 -43.60 10.84 -1.34
N VAL A 184 -44.52 10.16 -2.01
CA VAL A 184 -45.36 10.79 -3.02
C VAL A 184 -46.86 10.58 -2.78
N ILE A 185 -47.63 11.56 -3.19
CA ILE A 185 -49.08 11.41 -3.50
C ILE A 185 -49.18 11.65 -5.01
N ALA A 186 -49.32 10.55 -5.74
CA ALA A 186 -49.28 10.52 -7.19
C ALA A 186 -50.68 10.33 -7.79
N SER A 187 -50.89 10.79 -9.00
CA SER A 187 -52.15 10.61 -9.73
C SER A 187 -51.91 10.69 -11.23
N THR A 188 -52.60 9.88 -12.01
CA THR A 188 -52.70 10.00 -13.47
C THR A 188 -53.91 10.82 -13.91
N ALA A 189 -54.76 11.22 -12.97
CA ALA A 189 -55.95 12.02 -13.24
C ALA A 189 -55.61 13.47 -13.60
N THR A 190 -56.59 14.14 -14.21
CA THR A 190 -56.51 15.60 -14.41
C THR A 190 -56.47 16.36 -13.06
N PRO A 191 -55.83 17.54 -12.96
CA PRO A 191 -55.64 18.25 -11.69
C PRO A 191 -56.92 18.56 -10.93
N ASP A 192 -58.05 18.70 -11.60
CA ASP A 192 -59.36 18.96 -11.00
C ASP A 192 -59.89 17.85 -10.15
N LYS A 193 -59.36 16.62 -10.29
CA LYS A 193 -59.70 15.44 -9.51
C LYS A 193 -58.77 15.18 -8.31
N ASN A 194 -57.74 16.00 -8.12
CA ASN A 194 -56.76 15.82 -7.09
C ASN A 194 -56.89 16.89 -6.00
N HIS A 195 -57.26 16.48 -4.81
CA HIS A 195 -57.46 17.35 -3.67
C HIS A 195 -56.75 16.84 -2.42
N LEU A 196 -55.88 17.70 -1.84
CA LEU A 196 -55.26 17.48 -0.53
C LEU A 196 -55.63 18.65 0.37
N ASP A 197 -56.47 18.40 1.40
CA ASP A 197 -56.83 19.37 2.44
C ASP A 197 -56.17 18.95 3.76
N THR A 198 -55.27 19.76 4.27
CA THR A 198 -54.52 19.43 5.50
C THR A 198 -54.33 20.69 6.35
N GLY A 199 -54.12 20.54 7.65
CA GLY A 199 -53.76 21.66 8.52
C GLY A 199 -52.44 22.30 8.08
N THR A 200 -51.38 21.55 8.09
CA THR A 200 -50.04 21.95 7.60
C THR A 200 -49.45 20.83 6.74
N LEU A 201 -48.49 21.16 5.88
CA LEU A 201 -47.78 20.22 5.04
C LEU A 201 -46.26 20.41 5.21
N GLY A 202 -45.60 19.34 5.65
CA GLY A 202 -44.17 19.21 5.70
C GLY A 202 -43.64 18.24 4.65
N PHE A 203 -42.49 18.48 4.14
CA PHE A 203 -41.85 17.58 3.16
C PHE A 203 -40.32 17.64 3.24
N SER A 204 -39.70 16.52 3.02
CA SER A 204 -38.24 16.38 2.92
C SER A 204 -37.90 15.38 1.84
N ASP A 205 -36.73 15.57 1.25
CA ASP A 205 -36.17 14.65 0.28
C ASP A 205 -35.21 13.67 0.99
N LEU A 206 -35.02 12.51 0.41
CA LEU A 206 -34.04 11.54 0.86
C LEU A 206 -32.87 11.52 -0.10
N HIS A 207 -31.67 11.62 0.45
CA HIS A 207 -30.44 11.51 -0.33
C HIS A 207 -30.04 10.05 -0.48
N ASN A 208 -29.90 9.62 -1.72
CA ASN A 208 -29.40 8.29 -2.09
C ASN A 208 -27.92 8.39 -2.39
N GLU A 209 -27.11 7.53 -1.80
CA GLU A 209 -25.66 7.57 -1.92
C GLU A 209 -25.09 6.17 -2.00
N ALA A 210 -24.15 5.99 -2.87
CA ALA A 210 -23.35 4.78 -2.95
C ALA A 210 -21.87 5.15 -3.09
N ASP A 211 -21.06 4.64 -2.17
CA ASP A 211 -19.64 4.83 -2.16
C ASP A 211 -18.92 3.51 -1.96
N TYR A 212 -17.82 3.31 -2.66
CA TYR A 212 -16.89 2.29 -2.28
C TYR A 212 -15.44 2.70 -2.52
N LYS A 213 -14.55 2.12 -1.74
CA LYS A 213 -13.11 2.26 -1.87
C LYS A 213 -12.44 0.94 -1.58
N VAL A 214 -11.64 0.49 -2.51
CA VAL A 214 -10.77 -0.69 -2.36
C VAL A 214 -9.32 -0.29 -2.53
N SER A 215 -8.43 -0.92 -1.80
CA SER A 215 -7.00 -0.68 -1.91
C SER A 215 -6.21 -1.95 -1.65
N HIS A 216 -5.18 -2.14 -2.45
CA HIS A 216 -4.15 -3.16 -2.31
C HIS A 216 -2.81 -2.50 -2.09
N SER A 217 -2.01 -3.05 -1.19
CA SER A 217 -0.60 -2.69 -1.06
C SER A 217 0.22 -3.93 -0.72
N GLY A 218 1.32 -4.12 -1.41
CA GLY A 218 2.20 -5.24 -1.20
C GLY A 218 3.66 -4.86 -1.43
N ILE A 219 4.52 -5.53 -0.70
CA ILE A 219 5.97 -5.47 -0.90
C ILE A 219 6.53 -6.87 -0.74
N SER A 220 7.39 -7.28 -1.63
CA SER A 220 8.19 -8.48 -1.46
C SER A 220 9.63 -8.21 -1.83
N LEU A 221 10.52 -8.80 -1.07
CA LEU A 221 11.96 -8.77 -1.27
C LEU A 221 12.44 -10.21 -1.25
N SER A 222 13.24 -10.59 -2.23
CA SER A 222 13.86 -11.90 -2.26
C SER A 222 15.31 -11.81 -2.71
N GLY A 223 16.18 -12.66 -2.25
CA GLY A 223 17.58 -12.65 -2.63
C GLY A 223 18.27 -13.96 -2.34
N GLY A 224 19.34 -14.18 -3.05
CA GLY A 224 20.17 -15.33 -2.85
C GLY A 224 21.57 -15.13 -3.42
N GLY A 225 22.52 -15.89 -2.92
CA GLY A 225 23.88 -15.81 -3.37
C GLY A 225 24.77 -16.85 -2.71
N SER A 226 26.01 -16.88 -3.10
CA SER A 226 27.03 -17.73 -2.47
C SER A 226 27.77 -17.00 -1.38
N PHE A 227 27.93 -17.67 -0.26
CA PHE A 227 28.77 -17.23 0.86
C PHE A 227 30.10 -17.98 0.75
N GLY A 228 31.06 -17.37 0.07
CA GLY A 228 32.46 -17.81 0.08
C GLY A 228 33.30 -16.86 0.92
N ASP A 229 34.55 -16.70 0.56
CA ASP A 229 35.41 -15.67 1.16
C ASP A 229 34.87 -14.24 0.91
N LYS A 230 33.92 -14.11 -0.02
CA LYS A 230 33.15 -12.88 -0.30
C LYS A 230 31.71 -13.26 -0.63
N PHE A 231 30.75 -12.48 -0.17
CA PHE A 231 29.37 -12.62 -0.61
C PHE A 231 29.27 -12.22 -2.09
N GLN A 232 28.94 -13.19 -2.92
CA GLN A 232 28.60 -12.98 -4.32
C GLN A 232 27.14 -13.37 -4.50
N GLY A 233 26.27 -12.42 -4.53
CA GLY A 233 24.85 -12.67 -4.68
C GLY A 233 24.13 -11.51 -5.29
N ASN A 234 23.06 -11.83 -5.98
CA ASN A 234 22.09 -10.84 -6.38
C ASN A 234 21.32 -10.37 -5.14
N MET A 235 21.53 -9.13 -4.78
CA MET A 235 20.54 -8.47 -3.91
C MET A 235 19.23 -8.38 -4.66
N PRO A 236 18.13 -8.62 -3.96
CA PRO A 236 16.86 -8.97 -4.55
C PRO A 236 16.23 -7.86 -5.35
N GLY A 237 15.57 -8.25 -6.39
CA GLY A 237 14.51 -7.45 -6.95
C GLY A 237 13.37 -7.31 -5.94
N GLY A 238 13.13 -6.12 -5.44
CA GLY A 238 11.94 -5.85 -4.65
C GLY A 238 10.72 -5.72 -5.57
N MET A 239 9.67 -6.48 -5.27
CA MET A 239 8.36 -6.30 -5.90
C MET A 239 7.51 -5.39 -5.03
N ILE A 240 6.94 -4.36 -5.64
CA ILE A 240 6.00 -3.48 -5.00
C ILE A 240 4.74 -3.47 -5.82
N SER A 241 3.63 -3.77 -5.17
CA SER A 241 2.31 -3.66 -5.77
C SER A 241 1.47 -2.67 -4.98
N ALA A 242 0.87 -1.74 -5.68
CA ALA A 242 -0.09 -0.82 -5.11
C ALA A 242 -1.22 -0.61 -6.11
N GLY A 243 -2.43 -0.64 -5.64
CA GLY A 243 -3.59 -0.40 -6.48
C GLY A 243 -4.79 0.01 -5.64
N GLY A 244 -5.67 0.77 -6.23
CA GLY A 244 -6.91 1.17 -5.60
C GLY A 244 -7.97 1.45 -6.64
N HIS A 245 -9.21 1.28 -6.23
CA HIS A 245 -10.37 1.62 -7.03
C HIS A 245 -11.46 2.19 -6.12
N SER A 246 -12.19 3.15 -6.62
CA SER A 246 -13.30 3.74 -5.89
C SER A 246 -14.43 4.08 -6.86
N GLY A 247 -15.63 4.12 -6.35
CA GLY A 247 -16.78 4.57 -7.10
C GLY A 247 -17.69 5.38 -6.21
N HIS A 248 -18.42 6.27 -6.82
CA HIS A 248 -19.45 7.11 -6.20
C HIS A 248 -20.66 7.22 -7.10
N ALA A 249 -21.83 7.18 -6.52
CA ALA A 249 -23.07 7.49 -7.17
C ALA A 249 -24.01 8.17 -6.17
N GLU A 250 -24.79 9.11 -6.63
CA GLU A 250 -25.75 9.83 -5.82
C GLU A 250 -27.04 10.06 -6.57
N GLY A 251 -28.14 10.22 -5.86
CA GLY A 251 -29.45 10.54 -6.37
C GLY A 251 -30.33 11.11 -5.27
N THR A 252 -31.50 11.60 -5.61
CA THR A 252 -32.43 12.19 -4.65
C THR A 252 -33.81 11.63 -4.85
N THR A 253 -34.38 11.03 -3.81
CA THR A 253 -35.79 10.66 -3.77
C THR A 253 -36.58 11.84 -3.21
N GLN A 254 -37.29 12.53 -4.08
CA GLN A 254 -38.04 13.73 -3.73
C GLN A 254 -39.38 13.41 -3.13
N ALA A 255 -39.81 14.25 -2.19
CA ALA A 255 -41.21 14.35 -1.83
C ALA A 255 -41.98 15.06 -2.93
N ALA A 256 -43.11 14.54 -3.35
CA ALA A 256 -43.89 15.16 -4.40
C ALA A 256 -45.41 14.91 -4.22
N VAL A 257 -46.19 15.84 -4.69
CA VAL A 257 -47.68 15.72 -4.79
C VAL A 257 -48.09 16.08 -6.22
N ALA A 258 -48.85 15.23 -6.86
CA ALA A 258 -49.35 15.46 -8.22
C ALA A 258 -50.12 16.80 -8.34
N GLU A 259 -50.15 17.34 -9.53
CA GLU A 259 -50.88 18.56 -9.82
C GLU A 259 -52.34 18.45 -9.37
N GLY A 260 -52.85 19.48 -8.73
CA GLY A 260 -54.17 19.57 -8.13
C GLY A 260 -54.23 20.62 -7.05
N THR A 261 -55.33 20.66 -6.29
CA THR A 261 -55.53 21.63 -5.23
C THR A 261 -54.93 21.14 -3.92
N ILE A 262 -54.04 21.94 -3.32
CA ILE A 262 -53.56 21.76 -1.95
C ILE A 262 -54.12 22.89 -1.09
N THR A 263 -54.89 22.56 -0.09
CA THR A 263 -55.49 23.52 0.87
C THR A 263 -54.75 23.37 2.20
N ILE A 264 -54.14 24.46 2.65
CA ILE A 264 -53.49 24.58 3.97
C ILE A 264 -54.45 25.41 4.87
N ARG A 265 -55.01 24.75 5.87
CA ARG A 265 -55.99 25.37 6.77
C ARG A 265 -55.33 26.21 7.87
N ASP A 266 -54.17 25.75 8.37
CA ASP A 266 -53.40 26.41 9.41
C ASP A 266 -52.17 27.12 8.82
N ARG A 267 -52.41 28.20 8.14
CA ARG A 267 -51.38 28.96 7.44
C ARG A 267 -50.33 29.59 8.38
N ASP A 268 -50.77 29.91 9.59
CA ASP A 268 -49.89 30.57 10.58
C ASP A 268 -48.77 29.63 11.07
N ASN A 269 -49.05 28.35 11.11
CA ASN A 269 -48.10 27.30 11.50
C ASN A 269 -47.45 26.56 10.31
N GLN A 270 -47.76 26.97 9.08
CA GLN A 270 -47.15 26.40 7.88
C GLN A 270 -45.69 26.88 7.76
N LYS A 271 -44.74 26.00 7.99
CA LYS A 271 -43.30 26.36 8.03
C LYS A 271 -42.65 26.39 6.65
N GLN A 272 -43.02 25.48 5.78
CA GLN A 272 -42.38 25.37 4.47
C GLN A 272 -43.20 26.03 3.37
N ASN A 273 -42.50 26.66 2.41
CA ASN A 273 -43.15 27.21 1.23
C ASN A 273 -43.52 26.08 0.25
N LEU A 274 -44.79 25.98 -0.07
CA LEU A 274 -45.32 24.95 -1.00
C LEU A 274 -44.73 25.11 -2.43
N ALA A 275 -44.24 26.25 -2.80
CA ALA A 275 -43.57 26.45 -4.07
C ALA A 275 -42.30 25.58 -4.23
N ASN A 276 -41.74 25.10 -3.11
CA ASN A 276 -40.56 24.22 -3.09
C ASN A 276 -40.95 22.75 -3.16
N LEU A 277 -42.21 22.40 -3.06
CA LEU A 277 -42.68 21.03 -3.21
C LEU A 277 -42.72 20.63 -4.68
N SER A 278 -42.11 19.50 -5.02
CA SER A 278 -42.22 18.95 -6.36
C SER A 278 -43.68 18.56 -6.70
N ARG A 279 -44.11 18.89 -7.90
CA ARG A 279 -45.43 18.54 -8.45
C ARG A 279 -45.31 17.41 -9.49
N ASP A 280 -44.14 16.77 -9.59
CA ASP A 280 -43.86 15.67 -10.53
C ASP A 280 -43.52 14.39 -9.78
N PRO A 281 -44.50 13.66 -9.27
CA PRO A 281 -44.26 12.40 -8.59
C PRO A 281 -43.77 11.28 -9.52
N ALA A 282 -43.97 11.40 -10.84
CA ALA A 282 -43.51 10.39 -11.79
C ALA A 282 -42.01 10.29 -11.89
N HIS A 283 -41.31 11.40 -11.67
CA HIS A 283 -39.85 11.48 -11.71
C HIS A 283 -39.24 11.81 -10.34
N ALA A 284 -39.98 11.59 -9.25
CA ALA A 284 -39.54 11.93 -7.91
C ALA A 284 -38.47 10.96 -7.36
N ASN A 285 -38.44 9.71 -7.79
CA ASN A 285 -37.51 8.72 -7.29
C ASN A 285 -36.29 8.57 -8.20
N ASP A 286 -35.23 9.29 -7.88
CA ASP A 286 -33.91 9.07 -8.49
C ASP A 286 -33.11 8.08 -7.63
N SER A 287 -33.52 6.81 -7.73
CA SER A 287 -32.86 5.70 -7.04
C SER A 287 -31.57 5.32 -7.75
N ILE A 288 -30.62 4.86 -6.98
CA ILE A 288 -29.34 4.36 -7.50
C ILE A 288 -29.24 2.84 -7.28
N SER A 289 -28.54 2.18 -8.17
CA SER A 289 -28.22 0.77 -8.01
C SER A 289 -26.93 0.57 -7.21
N PRO A 290 -26.74 -0.57 -6.53
CA PRO A 290 -25.48 -0.90 -5.90
C PRO A 290 -24.34 -0.88 -6.94
N ILE A 291 -23.27 -0.15 -6.64
CA ILE A 291 -22.10 -0.01 -7.51
C ILE A 291 -20.90 -0.85 -7.05
N PHE A 292 -20.97 -1.40 -5.84
CA PHE A 292 -19.93 -2.25 -5.26
C PHE A 292 -20.23 -3.72 -5.46
N ASP A 293 -19.28 -4.44 -6.05
CA ASP A 293 -19.29 -5.89 -6.20
C ASP A 293 -18.00 -6.43 -5.55
N LYS A 294 -18.17 -7.07 -4.38
CA LYS A 294 -17.07 -7.62 -3.57
C LYS A 294 -16.19 -8.57 -4.38
N GLU A 295 -16.77 -9.51 -5.11
CA GLU A 295 -16.01 -10.53 -5.84
C GLU A 295 -15.25 -9.94 -7.01
N LYS A 296 -15.86 -8.99 -7.72
CA LYS A 296 -15.23 -8.26 -8.82
C LYS A 296 -14.05 -7.44 -8.33
N GLU A 297 -14.20 -6.72 -7.23
CA GLU A 297 -13.13 -5.92 -6.65
C GLU A 297 -12.01 -6.79 -6.07
N GLN A 298 -12.34 -7.92 -5.45
CA GLN A 298 -11.34 -8.87 -4.96
C GLN A 298 -10.53 -9.46 -6.10
N ARG A 299 -11.15 -9.88 -7.21
CA ARG A 299 -10.45 -10.33 -8.41
C ARG A 299 -9.56 -9.24 -9.00
N ARG A 300 -10.02 -7.99 -9.00
CA ARG A 300 -9.24 -6.84 -9.47
C ARG A 300 -7.97 -6.65 -8.64
N LEU A 301 -8.06 -6.68 -7.31
CA LEU A 301 -6.89 -6.57 -6.42
C LEU A 301 -5.90 -7.73 -6.63
N GLN A 302 -6.39 -8.95 -6.78
CA GLN A 302 -5.56 -10.12 -7.07
C GLN A 302 -4.85 -9.97 -8.43
N THR A 303 -5.55 -9.49 -9.44
CA THR A 303 -4.97 -9.26 -10.78
C THR A 303 -3.85 -8.23 -10.74
N VAL A 304 -4.01 -7.15 -9.99
CA VAL A 304 -2.94 -6.14 -9.80
C VAL A 304 -1.67 -6.77 -9.21
N GLY A 305 -1.82 -7.61 -8.19
CA GLY A 305 -0.71 -8.36 -7.60
C GLY A 305 -0.02 -9.29 -8.60
N LEU A 306 -0.79 -10.09 -9.34
CA LEU A 306 -0.26 -11.02 -10.36
C LEU A 306 0.48 -10.30 -11.50
N ILE A 307 -0.01 -9.14 -11.94
CA ILE A 307 0.67 -8.33 -12.95
C ILE A 307 2.03 -7.85 -12.44
N SER A 308 2.11 -7.44 -11.16
CA SER A 308 3.38 -7.08 -10.54
C SER A 308 4.37 -8.23 -10.54
N ASP A 309 3.92 -9.43 -10.17
CA ASP A 309 4.75 -10.64 -10.15
C ASP A 309 5.29 -10.98 -11.55
N ILE A 310 4.42 -10.95 -12.55
CA ILE A 310 4.81 -11.22 -13.94
C ILE A 310 5.80 -10.15 -14.43
N GLY A 311 5.53 -8.88 -14.18
CA GLY A 311 6.42 -7.78 -14.58
C GLY A 311 7.82 -7.93 -13.97
N SER A 312 7.91 -8.32 -12.70
CA SER A 312 9.18 -8.60 -12.03
C SER A 312 9.92 -9.78 -12.67
N GLN A 313 9.22 -10.87 -12.95
CA GLN A 313 9.82 -12.05 -13.61
C GLN A 313 10.32 -11.72 -15.02
N VAL A 314 9.57 -10.94 -15.80
CA VAL A 314 10.00 -10.49 -17.13
C VAL A 314 11.24 -9.61 -17.04
N ALA A 315 11.31 -8.73 -16.04
CA ALA A 315 12.49 -7.91 -15.80
C ALA A 315 13.73 -8.76 -15.46
N ASP A 316 13.57 -9.80 -14.63
CA ASP A 316 14.65 -10.72 -14.27
C ASP A 316 15.09 -11.59 -15.45
N ILE A 317 14.16 -12.05 -16.28
CA ILE A 317 14.48 -12.78 -17.53
C ILE A 317 15.30 -11.87 -18.46
N ALA A 318 14.89 -10.60 -18.63
CA ALA A 318 15.61 -9.66 -19.46
C ALA A 318 17.05 -9.43 -18.93
N ARG A 319 17.23 -9.26 -17.63
CA ARG A 319 18.57 -9.11 -17.00
C ARG A 319 19.41 -10.37 -17.22
N THR A 320 18.84 -11.55 -17.00
CA THR A 320 19.54 -12.82 -17.18
C THR A 320 19.96 -13.01 -18.64
N GLN A 321 19.09 -12.69 -19.60
CA GLN A 321 19.44 -12.73 -21.02
C GLN A 321 20.54 -11.72 -21.36
N GLY A 322 20.45 -10.53 -20.75
CA GLY A 322 21.47 -9.48 -20.87
C GLY A 322 22.84 -9.96 -20.34
N GLU A 323 22.85 -10.61 -19.18
CA GLU A 323 24.08 -11.18 -18.62
C GLU A 323 24.70 -12.24 -19.52
N LEU A 324 23.90 -13.17 -20.07
CA LEU A 324 24.37 -14.18 -20.99
C LEU A 324 25.00 -13.53 -22.25
N ASN A 325 24.34 -12.53 -22.80
CA ASN A 325 24.86 -11.79 -23.96
C ASN A 325 26.13 -11.02 -23.61
N ALA A 326 26.18 -10.40 -22.43
CA ALA A 326 27.33 -9.65 -21.96
C ALA A 326 28.54 -10.54 -21.69
N LEU A 327 28.35 -11.72 -21.10
CA LEU A 327 29.40 -12.71 -20.91
C LEU A 327 29.92 -13.24 -22.23
N LYS A 328 29.04 -13.44 -23.22
CA LYS A 328 29.42 -13.84 -24.56
C LYS A 328 30.27 -12.76 -25.23
N ALA A 329 29.86 -11.51 -25.21
CA ALA A 329 30.60 -10.37 -25.74
C ALA A 329 31.95 -10.19 -25.06
N ALA A 330 32.03 -10.35 -23.74
CA ALA A 330 33.25 -10.29 -22.99
C ALA A 330 34.23 -11.41 -23.35
N LYS A 331 33.72 -12.64 -23.50
CA LYS A 331 34.52 -13.79 -23.94
C LYS A 331 35.09 -13.61 -25.34
N GLU A 332 34.28 -13.09 -26.27
CA GLU A 332 34.73 -12.78 -27.63
C GLU A 332 35.80 -11.67 -27.63
N ALA A 333 35.64 -10.64 -26.77
CA ALA A 333 36.56 -9.54 -26.68
C ALA A 333 37.92 -9.93 -26.03
N THR A 334 37.89 -10.80 -25.02
CA THR A 334 39.14 -11.23 -24.34
C THR A 334 39.85 -12.38 -25.04
N GLY A 335 39.13 -13.21 -25.81
CA GLY A 335 39.66 -14.41 -26.47
C GLY A 335 40.09 -15.50 -25.48
N GLU A 336 39.86 -15.33 -24.18
CA GLU A 336 40.25 -16.28 -23.15
C GLU A 336 39.19 -17.43 -23.05
N THR A 337 39.68 -18.63 -22.85
CA THR A 337 38.85 -19.81 -22.66
C THR A 337 39.18 -20.50 -21.33
N LEU A 338 38.14 -20.96 -20.64
CA LEU A 338 38.28 -21.72 -19.41
C LEU A 338 38.57 -23.17 -19.72
N PRO A 339 39.56 -23.84 -19.08
CA PRO A 339 39.80 -25.26 -19.25
C PRO A 339 38.58 -26.11 -18.87
N ALA A 340 38.35 -27.20 -19.58
CA ALA A 340 37.20 -28.07 -19.34
C ALA A 340 37.16 -28.68 -17.92
N ASN A 341 38.32 -28.83 -17.30
CA ASN A 341 38.50 -29.36 -15.94
C ASN A 341 38.74 -28.25 -14.89
N ALA A 342 38.39 -27.02 -15.18
CA ALA A 342 38.54 -25.91 -14.24
C ALA A 342 37.80 -26.18 -12.94
N THR A 343 38.42 -25.84 -11.82
CA THR A 343 37.80 -25.86 -10.50
C THR A 343 36.71 -24.80 -10.40
N GLU A 344 35.80 -24.93 -9.46
CA GLU A 344 34.76 -23.94 -9.23
C GLU A 344 35.36 -22.53 -8.93
N LYS A 345 36.42 -22.46 -8.16
CA LYS A 345 37.15 -21.25 -7.90
C LYS A 345 37.67 -20.60 -9.19
N GLN A 346 38.29 -21.37 -10.07
CA GLN A 346 38.79 -20.89 -11.36
C GLN A 346 37.65 -20.39 -12.27
N ARG A 347 36.46 -21.04 -12.23
CA ARG A 347 35.28 -20.59 -12.95
C ARG A 347 34.79 -19.25 -12.43
N GLN A 348 34.73 -19.09 -11.12
CA GLN A 348 34.30 -17.85 -10.47
C GLN A 348 35.26 -16.68 -10.79
N GLU A 349 36.56 -16.91 -10.71
CA GLU A 349 37.58 -15.92 -11.07
C GLU A 349 37.48 -15.52 -12.55
N TYR A 350 37.27 -16.49 -13.43
CA TYR A 350 37.08 -16.25 -14.86
C TYR A 350 35.82 -15.41 -15.14
N LEU A 351 34.69 -15.74 -14.53
CA LEU A 351 33.45 -14.98 -14.68
C LEU A 351 33.59 -13.56 -14.12
N ALA A 352 34.26 -13.39 -12.98
CA ALA A 352 34.53 -12.08 -12.39
C ALA A 352 35.38 -11.23 -13.35
N LYS A 353 36.40 -11.82 -13.98
CA LYS A 353 37.24 -11.15 -14.98
C LYS A 353 36.42 -10.71 -16.21
N LEU A 354 35.56 -11.58 -16.72
CA LEU A 354 34.67 -11.26 -17.84
C LEU A 354 33.73 -10.10 -17.51
N ARG A 355 33.14 -10.11 -16.32
CA ARG A 355 32.22 -9.04 -15.84
C ARG A 355 32.92 -7.69 -15.70
N ASP A 356 34.23 -7.66 -15.49
CA ASP A 356 34.99 -6.43 -15.37
C ASP A 356 35.41 -5.82 -16.73
N THR A 357 35.08 -6.46 -17.83
CA THR A 357 35.40 -5.96 -19.17
C THR A 357 34.44 -4.87 -19.64
N GLN A 358 34.96 -3.96 -20.46
CA GLN A 358 34.12 -2.91 -21.07
C GLN A 358 33.07 -3.50 -22.02
N ALA A 359 33.38 -4.62 -22.70
CA ALA A 359 32.45 -5.32 -23.55
C ALA A 359 31.25 -5.85 -22.78
N TYR A 360 31.49 -6.42 -21.60
CA TYR A 360 30.41 -6.83 -20.69
C TYR A 360 29.54 -5.64 -20.26
N ARG A 361 30.16 -4.59 -19.77
CA ARG A 361 29.44 -3.38 -19.31
C ARG A 361 28.60 -2.75 -20.39
N ASN A 362 29.12 -2.62 -21.61
CA ASN A 362 28.40 -2.05 -22.73
C ASN A 362 27.17 -2.87 -23.12
N GLU A 363 27.28 -4.19 -23.09
CA GLU A 363 26.15 -5.06 -23.43
C GLU A 363 25.13 -5.10 -22.29
N MET A 364 25.59 -5.20 -21.04
CA MET A 364 24.71 -5.22 -19.88
C MET A 364 23.93 -3.92 -19.69
N ALA A 365 24.48 -2.80 -20.10
CA ALA A 365 23.79 -1.50 -20.06
C ALA A 365 22.51 -1.46 -20.88
N LYS A 366 22.33 -2.35 -21.87
CA LYS A 366 21.10 -2.46 -22.66
C LYS A 366 19.96 -3.16 -21.93
N TYR A 367 20.27 -4.03 -20.95
CA TYR A 367 19.33 -4.91 -20.28
C TYR A 367 19.20 -4.66 -18.77
N GLY A 368 20.18 -3.99 -18.19
CA GLY A 368 20.29 -3.79 -16.76
C GLY A 368 19.40 -2.67 -16.22
N THR A 369 19.50 -2.43 -14.94
CA THR A 369 18.75 -1.41 -14.20
C THR A 369 18.93 -0.03 -14.83
N GLY A 370 17.81 0.67 -15.09
CA GLY A 370 17.79 1.98 -15.74
C GLY A 370 17.90 1.94 -17.27
N SER A 371 18.04 0.76 -17.89
CA SER A 371 18.05 0.60 -19.35
C SER A 371 16.68 0.87 -19.99
N GLU A 372 16.67 1.11 -21.30
CA GLU A 372 15.42 1.28 -22.06
C GLU A 372 14.50 0.06 -21.94
N ILE A 373 15.06 -1.16 -21.97
CA ILE A 373 14.31 -2.41 -21.82
C ILE A 373 13.65 -2.45 -20.44
N GLN A 374 14.38 -2.15 -19.37
CA GLN A 374 13.83 -2.15 -18.01
C GLN A 374 12.76 -1.07 -17.83
N ARG A 375 12.99 0.14 -18.35
CA ARG A 375 11.97 1.20 -18.35
C ARG A 375 10.71 0.79 -19.12
N GLY A 376 10.87 0.16 -20.27
CA GLY A 376 9.74 -0.37 -21.05
C GLY A 376 8.93 -1.43 -20.29
N ILE A 377 9.60 -2.35 -19.59
CA ILE A 377 8.94 -3.38 -18.74
C ILE A 377 8.21 -2.73 -17.57
N GLN A 378 8.82 -1.76 -16.89
CA GLN A 378 8.19 -1.01 -15.80
C GLN A 378 6.96 -0.24 -16.28
N ALA A 379 7.08 0.46 -17.40
CA ALA A 379 5.97 1.21 -18.01
C ALA A 379 4.80 0.30 -18.39
N ALA A 380 5.07 -0.84 -19.05
CA ALA A 380 4.05 -1.81 -19.41
C ALA A 380 3.37 -2.43 -18.18
N THR A 381 4.15 -2.79 -17.17
CA THR A 381 3.64 -3.34 -15.91
C THR A 381 2.73 -2.35 -15.20
N ALA A 382 3.16 -1.08 -15.07
CA ALA A 382 2.37 -0.03 -14.44
C ALA A 382 1.08 0.30 -15.22
N ALA A 383 1.15 0.31 -16.56
CA ALA A 383 -0.02 0.49 -17.41
C ALA A 383 -1.04 -0.64 -17.21
N LEU A 384 -0.60 -1.90 -17.24
CA LEU A 384 -1.47 -3.06 -17.03
C LEU A 384 -2.08 -3.08 -15.62
N GLN A 385 -1.32 -2.71 -14.60
CA GLN A 385 -1.85 -2.58 -13.22
C GLN A 385 -2.93 -1.50 -13.14
N GLY A 386 -2.70 -0.34 -13.74
CA GLY A 386 -3.69 0.74 -13.78
C GLY A 386 -4.97 0.34 -14.53
N LEU A 387 -4.84 -0.34 -15.67
CA LEU A 387 -5.99 -0.86 -16.44
C LEU A 387 -6.74 -1.94 -15.65
N ALA A 388 -6.03 -2.89 -15.04
CA ALA A 388 -6.64 -3.92 -14.20
C ALA A 388 -7.34 -3.31 -12.97
N GLY A 389 -6.80 -2.21 -12.43
CA GLY A 389 -7.43 -1.41 -11.38
C GLY A 389 -8.64 -0.60 -11.86
N GLY A 390 -8.89 -0.54 -13.17
CA GLY A 390 -10.00 0.26 -13.73
C GLY A 390 -9.72 1.76 -13.74
N ASN A 391 -8.46 2.17 -13.64
CA ASN A 391 -8.03 3.56 -13.62
C ASN A 391 -7.18 3.88 -14.86
N LEU A 392 -7.82 4.38 -15.92
CA LEU A 392 -7.12 4.74 -17.16
C LEU A 392 -6.11 5.88 -16.97
N ALA A 393 -6.45 6.89 -16.18
CA ALA A 393 -5.55 8.00 -15.88
C ALA A 393 -4.32 7.51 -15.11
N GLY A 394 -4.53 6.64 -14.10
CA GLY A 394 -3.45 5.99 -13.37
C GLY A 394 -2.60 5.06 -14.23
N ALA A 395 -3.20 4.37 -15.20
CA ALA A 395 -2.49 3.56 -16.17
C ALA A 395 -1.53 4.39 -17.04
N LEU A 396 -2.02 5.50 -17.58
CA LEU A 396 -1.22 6.43 -18.39
C LEU A 396 -0.12 7.11 -17.57
N ALA A 397 -0.44 7.54 -16.35
CA ALA A 397 0.53 8.13 -15.44
C ALA A 397 1.64 7.13 -15.06
N GLY A 398 1.27 5.90 -14.72
CA GLY A 398 2.21 4.83 -14.39
C GLY A 398 3.09 4.45 -15.59
N ALA A 399 2.52 4.37 -16.79
CA ALA A 399 3.28 4.09 -18.01
C ALA A 399 4.30 5.19 -18.36
N SER A 400 3.96 6.45 -18.12
CA SER A 400 4.84 7.59 -18.42
C SER A 400 5.86 7.88 -17.32
N ALA A 401 5.62 7.44 -16.09
CA ALA A 401 6.45 7.76 -14.93
C ALA A 401 7.95 7.41 -15.09
N PRO A 402 8.35 6.24 -15.63
CA PRO A 402 9.75 5.91 -15.84
C PRO A 402 10.47 6.85 -16.81
N GLU A 403 9.81 7.22 -17.90
CA GLU A 403 10.38 8.15 -18.88
C GLU A 403 10.42 9.59 -18.37
N LEU A 404 9.39 10.02 -17.65
CA LEU A 404 9.37 11.34 -17.02
C LEU A 404 10.46 11.46 -15.95
N ALA A 405 10.66 10.41 -15.15
CA ALA A 405 11.76 10.37 -14.17
C ALA A 405 13.12 10.47 -14.87
N HIS A 406 13.31 9.77 -15.98
CA HIS A 406 14.52 9.86 -16.79
C HIS A 406 14.76 11.27 -17.36
N LEU A 407 13.70 11.95 -17.81
CA LEU A 407 13.80 13.34 -18.32
C LEU A 407 14.21 14.34 -17.23
N LEU A 408 13.84 14.09 -15.96
CA LEU A 408 14.23 14.94 -14.84
C LEU A 408 15.76 14.92 -14.54
N LYS A 409 16.50 14.01 -15.16
CA LYS A 409 17.95 13.97 -15.11
C LYS A 409 18.59 15.31 -15.48
N SER A 410 17.99 16.12 -16.34
CA SER A 410 18.47 17.45 -16.66
C SER A 410 18.58 18.39 -15.44
N THR A 411 17.85 18.10 -14.36
CA THR A 411 17.88 18.88 -13.09
C THR A 411 18.93 18.37 -12.09
N GLU A 412 19.69 17.36 -12.43
CA GLU A 412 20.67 16.68 -11.55
C GLU A 412 21.78 17.59 -11.03
N LYS A 413 22.09 18.68 -11.75
CA LYS A 413 23.12 19.65 -11.36
C LYS A 413 22.79 20.37 -10.05
N ASP A 414 21.53 20.47 -9.68
CA ASP A 414 21.05 21.01 -8.41
C ASP A 414 20.21 19.96 -7.70
N PRO A 415 20.74 19.31 -6.65
CA PRO A 415 20.06 18.23 -5.98
C PRO A 415 18.79 18.62 -5.26
N ALA A 416 18.71 19.84 -4.77
CA ALA A 416 17.48 20.33 -4.14
C ALA A 416 16.38 20.47 -5.20
N VAL A 417 16.71 21.04 -6.35
CA VAL A 417 15.78 21.16 -7.49
C VAL A 417 15.40 19.78 -8.01
N ASN A 418 16.35 18.86 -8.13
CA ASN A 418 16.10 17.49 -8.59
C ASN A 418 15.19 16.73 -7.63
N ALA A 419 15.44 16.77 -6.31
CA ALA A 419 14.58 16.14 -5.31
C ALA A 419 13.17 16.73 -5.31
N ILE A 420 13.02 18.04 -5.46
CA ILE A 420 11.70 18.69 -5.57
C ILE A 420 10.99 18.27 -6.86
N ALA A 421 11.68 18.19 -7.99
CA ALA A 421 11.11 17.76 -9.25
C ALA A 421 10.59 16.31 -9.17
N HIS A 422 11.37 15.41 -8.57
CA HIS A 422 10.93 14.03 -8.32
C HIS A 422 9.77 13.95 -7.31
N ALA A 423 9.76 14.80 -6.28
CA ALA A 423 8.63 14.88 -5.36
C ALA A 423 7.33 15.30 -6.09
N ILE A 424 7.40 16.30 -6.94
CA ILE A 424 6.25 16.75 -7.75
C ILE A 424 5.77 15.61 -8.68
N LEU A 425 6.69 14.95 -9.40
CA LEU A 425 6.34 13.83 -10.28
C LEU A 425 5.72 12.68 -9.49
N GLY A 426 6.36 12.25 -8.41
CA GLY A 426 5.88 11.14 -7.58
C GLY A 426 4.50 11.42 -6.96
N GLY A 427 4.29 12.66 -6.49
CA GLY A 427 3.00 13.11 -5.99
C GLY A 427 1.91 13.13 -7.07
N ALA A 428 2.21 13.66 -8.26
CA ALA A 428 1.28 13.71 -9.38
C ALA A 428 0.88 12.30 -9.86
N VAL A 429 1.84 11.40 -10.01
CA VAL A 429 1.58 10.00 -10.40
C VAL A 429 0.72 9.31 -9.34
N ALA A 430 1.04 9.48 -8.04
CA ALA A 430 0.25 8.92 -6.95
C ALA A 430 -1.19 9.45 -6.95
N ALA A 431 -1.39 10.76 -7.18
CA ALA A 431 -2.72 11.36 -7.30
C ALA A 431 -3.53 10.72 -8.42
N MET A 432 -2.95 10.59 -9.61
CA MET A 432 -3.62 10.01 -10.78
C MET A 432 -3.91 8.52 -10.61
N GLN A 433 -3.13 7.82 -9.81
CA GLN A 433 -3.37 6.42 -9.44
C GLN A 433 -4.38 6.25 -8.29
N GLY A 434 -4.90 7.35 -7.72
CA GLY A 434 -5.80 7.31 -6.57
C GLY A 434 -5.11 7.01 -5.24
N ASN A 435 -3.81 7.22 -5.17
CA ASN A 435 -2.97 6.96 -4.01
C ASN A 435 -2.66 8.24 -3.22
N ASN A 436 -2.00 8.08 -2.08
CA ASN A 436 -1.63 9.20 -1.22
C ASN A 436 -0.53 10.06 -1.86
N VAL A 437 -0.88 11.30 -2.21
CA VAL A 437 -0.01 12.28 -2.86
C VAL A 437 1.25 12.58 -2.05
N ALA A 438 1.09 12.79 -0.73
CA ALA A 438 2.22 13.10 0.16
C ALA A 438 3.20 11.91 0.24
N ALA A 439 2.68 10.68 0.27
CA ALA A 439 3.52 9.49 0.23
C ALA A 439 4.26 9.33 -1.10
N GLY A 440 3.59 9.61 -2.23
CA GLY A 440 4.23 9.58 -3.55
C GLY A 440 5.35 10.61 -3.69
N ALA A 441 5.09 11.83 -3.24
CA ALA A 441 6.06 12.93 -3.26
C ALA A 441 7.26 12.67 -2.33
N ALA A 442 6.98 12.30 -1.08
CA ALA A 442 8.02 12.02 -0.09
C ALA A 442 8.86 10.81 -0.50
N GLY A 443 8.23 9.78 -1.07
CA GLY A 443 8.92 8.58 -1.55
C GLY A 443 9.90 8.86 -2.67
N ALA A 444 9.49 9.60 -3.68
CA ALA A 444 10.35 9.96 -4.80
C ALA A 444 11.56 10.80 -4.35
N ALA A 445 11.33 11.82 -3.52
CA ALA A 445 12.40 12.64 -2.97
C ALA A 445 13.35 11.84 -2.08
N THR A 446 12.80 11.03 -1.17
CA THR A 446 13.59 10.21 -0.25
C THR A 446 14.38 9.13 -0.99
N GLY A 447 13.78 8.48 -1.99
CA GLY A 447 14.46 7.48 -2.82
C GLY A 447 15.67 8.07 -3.52
N GLU A 448 15.51 9.22 -4.15
CA GLU A 448 16.59 9.92 -4.84
C GLU A 448 17.74 10.30 -3.89
N LEU A 449 17.41 10.91 -2.76
CA LEU A 449 18.41 11.30 -1.76
C LEU A 449 19.10 10.08 -1.13
N ALA A 450 18.32 9.02 -0.83
CA ALA A 450 18.85 7.79 -0.27
C ALA A 450 19.78 7.08 -1.26
N ALA A 451 19.42 7.01 -2.55
CA ALA A 451 20.30 6.41 -3.55
C ALA A 451 21.65 7.12 -3.63
N ARG A 452 21.63 8.44 -3.59
CA ARG A 452 22.85 9.26 -3.56
C ARG A 452 23.71 8.94 -2.35
N ALA A 453 23.13 8.96 -1.17
CA ALA A 453 23.82 8.64 0.07
C ALA A 453 24.38 7.21 0.03
N ILE A 454 23.56 6.23 -0.36
CA ILE A 454 23.94 4.81 -0.42
C ILE A 454 25.08 4.59 -1.42
N THR A 455 25.00 5.20 -2.61
CA THR A 455 26.08 5.09 -3.61
C THR A 455 27.39 5.64 -3.04
N GLY A 456 27.34 6.82 -2.43
CA GLY A 456 28.52 7.42 -1.81
C GLY A 456 29.11 6.59 -0.66
N MET A 457 28.22 5.91 0.10
CA MET A 457 28.63 5.08 1.23
C MET A 457 29.20 3.72 0.81
N LEU A 458 28.47 3.01 -0.07
CA LEU A 458 28.86 1.64 -0.43
C LEU A 458 29.89 1.58 -1.55
N TYR A 459 29.86 2.54 -2.46
CA TYR A 459 30.71 2.56 -3.66
C TYR A 459 31.41 3.93 -3.86
N PRO A 460 32.16 4.39 -2.85
CA PRO A 460 32.79 5.69 -2.90
C PRO A 460 33.82 5.76 -4.06
N GLY A 461 33.79 6.85 -4.82
CA GLY A 461 34.65 7.07 -5.96
C GLY A 461 34.32 6.32 -7.24
N VAL A 462 33.33 5.39 -7.22
CA VAL A 462 32.87 4.72 -8.43
C VAL A 462 31.94 5.67 -9.17
N LYS A 463 32.23 5.92 -10.44
CA LYS A 463 31.29 6.66 -11.29
C LYS A 463 30.05 5.82 -11.49
N GLN A 464 28.91 6.45 -11.59
CA GLN A 464 27.64 5.77 -11.80
C GLN A 464 27.62 4.92 -13.07
N SER A 465 28.24 5.41 -14.14
CA SER A 465 28.46 4.64 -15.38
C SER A 465 29.24 3.35 -15.18
N ASP A 466 30.04 3.29 -14.13
CA ASP A 466 30.96 2.19 -13.85
C ASP A 466 30.41 1.22 -12.79
N LEU A 467 29.23 1.52 -12.22
CA LEU A 467 28.52 0.62 -11.32
C LEU A 467 28.12 -0.68 -12.03
N SER A 468 28.40 -1.82 -11.40
CA SER A 468 27.92 -3.11 -11.89
C SER A 468 26.41 -3.22 -11.73
N GLU A 469 25.79 -4.17 -12.43
CA GLU A 469 24.34 -4.39 -12.30
C GLU A 469 23.95 -4.77 -10.87
N GLU A 470 24.74 -5.60 -10.19
CA GLU A 470 24.53 -5.95 -8.78
C GLU A 470 24.61 -4.72 -7.87
N GLN A 471 25.56 -3.82 -8.12
CA GLN A 471 25.67 -2.58 -7.37
C GLN A 471 24.48 -1.67 -7.59
N LYS A 472 24.02 -1.53 -8.85
CA LYS A 472 22.80 -0.76 -9.19
C LYS A 472 21.56 -1.34 -8.52
N GLN A 473 21.39 -2.66 -8.54
CA GLN A 473 20.28 -3.34 -7.87
C GLN A 473 20.34 -3.16 -6.35
N THR A 474 21.52 -3.24 -5.75
CA THR A 474 21.72 -3.00 -4.31
C THR A 474 21.29 -1.58 -3.93
N ILE A 475 21.74 -0.58 -4.67
CA ILE A 475 21.37 0.83 -4.45
C ILE A 475 19.86 1.00 -4.60
N SER A 476 19.28 0.48 -5.67
CA SER A 476 17.84 0.56 -5.92
C SER A 476 17.03 -0.06 -4.78
N THR A 477 17.41 -1.26 -4.34
CA THR A 477 16.70 -1.95 -3.26
C THR A 477 16.76 -1.19 -1.94
N LEU A 478 17.94 -0.76 -1.52
CA LEU A 478 18.11 -0.03 -0.26
C LEU A 478 17.41 1.33 -0.30
N ALA A 479 17.50 2.05 -1.41
CA ALA A 479 16.80 3.33 -1.58
C ALA A 479 15.27 3.15 -1.61
N THR A 480 14.78 2.09 -2.25
CA THR A 480 13.36 1.72 -2.26
C THR A 480 12.83 1.44 -0.86
N VAL A 481 13.57 0.65 -0.07
CA VAL A 481 13.23 0.37 1.34
C VAL A 481 13.23 1.66 2.16
N SER A 482 14.23 2.52 1.98
CA SER A 482 14.32 3.80 2.68
C SER A 482 13.14 4.72 2.35
N ALA A 483 12.77 4.80 1.08
CA ALA A 483 11.60 5.57 0.62
C ALA A 483 10.29 5.02 1.18
N GLY A 484 10.13 3.70 1.18
CA GLY A 484 8.97 3.03 1.77
C GLY A 484 8.85 3.26 3.27
N LEU A 485 9.95 3.15 4.00
CA LEU A 485 9.98 3.42 5.45
C LEU A 485 9.61 4.87 5.76
N ALA A 486 10.24 5.83 5.08
CA ALA A 486 9.93 7.25 5.27
C ALA A 486 8.45 7.55 5.04
N CYS A 487 7.84 6.97 4.01
CA CYS A 487 6.46 7.21 3.66
C CYS A 487 5.47 6.41 4.52
N GLY A 488 5.84 5.22 4.96
CA GLY A 488 5.08 4.45 5.95
C GLY A 488 4.96 5.20 7.26
N LEU A 489 6.04 5.84 7.69
CA LEU A 489 6.09 6.67 8.89
C LEU A 489 5.22 7.93 8.76
N THR A 490 5.36 8.67 7.66
CA THR A 490 4.60 9.91 7.45
C THR A 490 3.11 9.68 7.17
N GLY A 491 2.77 8.61 6.44
CA GLY A 491 1.41 8.26 6.07
C GLY A 491 0.70 7.31 7.04
N ASN A 492 1.39 6.84 8.07
CA ASN A 492 0.91 5.88 9.08
C ASN A 492 0.14 4.70 8.50
N SER A 493 0.57 4.20 7.35
CA SER A 493 -0.07 3.06 6.69
C SER A 493 0.87 2.27 5.78
N THR A 494 0.60 0.97 5.64
CA THR A 494 1.31 0.10 4.69
C THR A 494 1.08 0.51 3.23
N ALA A 495 -0.08 1.11 2.93
CA ALA A 495 -0.37 1.65 1.60
C ALA A 495 0.54 2.84 1.28
N SER A 496 0.73 3.77 2.23
CA SER A 496 1.68 4.89 2.07
C SER A 496 3.12 4.39 1.93
N ALA A 497 3.52 3.36 2.68
CA ALA A 497 4.83 2.74 2.54
C ALA A 497 5.04 2.15 1.14
N ALA A 498 4.07 1.42 0.60
CA ALA A 498 4.14 0.83 -0.73
C ALA A 498 4.20 1.91 -1.83
N VAL A 499 3.38 2.94 -1.74
CA VAL A 499 3.38 4.08 -2.69
C VAL A 499 4.70 4.82 -2.65
N GLY A 500 5.23 5.08 -1.46
CA GLY A 500 6.53 5.74 -1.29
C GLY A 500 7.68 4.90 -1.84
N ALA A 501 7.67 3.60 -1.58
CA ALA A 501 8.67 2.68 -2.11
C ALA A 501 8.62 2.62 -3.65
N GLN A 502 7.43 2.55 -4.25
CA GLN A 502 7.27 2.55 -5.70
C GLN A 502 7.77 3.84 -6.34
N SER A 503 7.41 4.99 -5.78
CA SER A 503 7.84 6.30 -6.25
C SER A 503 9.36 6.48 -6.09
N GLY A 504 9.93 6.03 -4.97
CA GLY A 504 11.35 6.04 -4.71
C GLY A 504 12.13 5.14 -5.67
N LYS A 505 11.65 3.93 -5.92
CA LYS A 505 12.25 3.01 -6.89
C LYS A 505 12.27 3.61 -8.29
N ASN A 506 11.17 4.20 -8.73
CA ASN A 506 11.08 4.85 -10.03
C ASN A 506 12.10 6.00 -10.17
N ALA A 507 12.22 6.86 -9.14
CA ALA A 507 13.19 7.94 -9.13
C ALA A 507 14.64 7.41 -9.20
N VAL A 508 14.95 6.41 -8.38
CA VAL A 508 16.30 5.84 -8.28
C VAL A 508 16.73 5.16 -9.58
N GLU A 509 15.95 4.23 -10.08
CA GLU A 509 16.34 3.41 -11.22
C GLU A 509 16.41 4.20 -12.52
N ASN A 510 15.50 5.13 -12.73
CA ASN A 510 15.38 5.85 -13.99
C ASN A 510 16.10 7.21 -14.02
N ASN A 511 16.53 7.71 -12.87
CA ASN A 511 17.33 8.92 -12.76
C ASN A 511 18.71 8.64 -12.15
N SER A 512 18.78 8.33 -10.87
CA SER A 512 20.04 8.21 -10.13
C SER A 512 20.98 7.13 -10.63
N LEU A 513 20.48 6.06 -11.21
CA LEU A 513 21.30 4.94 -11.69
C LEU A 513 21.57 4.99 -13.20
N SER A 514 21.08 6.01 -13.89
CA SER A 514 21.19 6.05 -15.35
C SER A 514 22.40 6.78 -15.94
N ASP A 515 23.18 7.62 -15.27
CA ASP A 515 24.52 8.18 -15.57
C ASP A 515 24.93 9.40 -14.70
N GLY A 516 26.19 9.41 -14.28
CA GLY A 516 27.03 10.57 -13.90
C GLY A 516 26.63 11.44 -12.70
N TRP A 517 27.31 11.24 -11.58
CA TRP A 517 27.18 12.05 -10.37
C TRP A 517 28.39 12.94 -10.13
N ASN A 518 28.19 14.21 -9.90
CA ASN A 518 29.17 15.07 -9.29
C ASN A 518 28.49 16.04 -8.30
N ASN A 519 28.95 15.91 -7.03
CA ASN A 519 28.81 16.88 -5.93
C ASN A 519 27.44 17.05 -5.29
N ILE A 520 27.02 16.08 -4.44
CA ILE A 520 26.41 16.45 -3.14
C ILE A 520 26.41 15.21 -2.26
N LEU A 521 27.33 15.18 -1.35
CA LEU A 521 27.50 14.13 -0.37
C LEU A 521 27.24 14.72 1.02
N PRO A 522 26.66 13.96 1.97
CA PRO A 522 26.59 14.36 3.38
C PRO A 522 27.98 14.73 3.91
N SER A 523 28.03 15.55 4.95
CA SER A 523 29.30 15.88 5.63
C SER A 523 30.00 14.59 6.07
N GLY A 524 31.28 14.45 5.78
CA GLY A 524 32.06 13.23 6.03
C GLY A 524 32.20 12.31 4.82
N THR A 525 31.30 12.35 3.83
CA THR A 525 31.42 11.53 2.61
C THR A 525 32.66 11.92 1.80
N GLN A 526 33.03 13.20 1.84
CA GLN A 526 34.22 13.69 1.13
C GLN A 526 35.50 13.07 1.70
N ASP A 527 35.56 12.87 3.02
CA ASP A 527 36.71 12.24 3.68
C ASP A 527 36.84 10.77 3.29
N TYR A 528 35.73 10.04 3.24
CA TYR A 528 35.69 8.67 2.75
C TYR A 528 35.99 8.60 1.26
N GLY A 529 35.48 9.53 0.46
CA GLY A 529 35.78 9.63 -0.97
C GLY A 529 37.27 9.87 -1.23
N GLN A 530 37.91 10.74 -0.45
CA GLN A 530 39.35 10.97 -0.53
C GLN A 530 40.15 9.76 -0.09
N ALA A 531 39.76 9.08 0.99
CA ALA A 531 40.41 7.86 1.45
C ALA A 531 40.36 6.76 0.39
N VAL A 532 39.17 6.58 -0.25
CA VAL A 532 39.02 5.60 -1.33
C VAL A 532 39.83 5.99 -2.59
N ALA A 533 39.82 7.25 -2.96
CA ALA A 533 40.61 7.71 -4.12
C ALA A 533 42.10 7.50 -3.88
N SER A 534 42.57 7.82 -2.68
CA SER A 534 43.96 7.57 -2.26
C SER A 534 44.31 6.09 -2.25
N TRP A 535 43.36 5.24 -1.75
CA TRP A 535 43.53 3.81 -1.74
C TRP A 535 43.56 3.20 -3.16
N ASN A 536 42.69 3.65 -4.05
CA ASN A 536 42.67 3.20 -5.44
C ASN A 536 43.96 3.61 -6.18
N GLN A 537 44.46 4.83 -5.96
CA GLN A 537 45.74 5.27 -6.53
C GLN A 537 46.87 4.39 -6.01
N TYR A 538 46.94 4.15 -4.70
CA TYR A 538 47.91 3.27 -4.10
C TYR A 538 47.82 1.84 -4.67
N ALA A 539 46.60 1.33 -4.87
CA ALA A 539 46.38 0.02 -5.43
C ALA A 539 46.91 -0.10 -6.87
N GLN A 540 46.73 0.93 -7.69
CA GLN A 540 47.29 0.99 -9.04
C GLN A 540 48.81 1.06 -9.03
N ASP A 541 49.39 1.91 -8.20
CA ASP A 541 50.85 2.11 -8.12
C ASP A 541 51.57 0.85 -7.62
N ASN A 542 50.89 0.01 -6.85
CA ASN A 542 51.48 -1.21 -6.27
C ASN A 542 50.92 -2.51 -6.91
N ASN A 543 50.14 -2.41 -8.00
CA ASN A 543 49.58 -3.58 -8.71
C ASN A 543 48.81 -4.53 -7.79
N LEU A 544 47.99 -4.03 -6.87
CA LEU A 544 47.19 -4.86 -5.98
C LEU A 544 46.14 -5.69 -6.74
N THR A 545 45.86 -6.89 -6.22
CA THR A 545 44.81 -7.70 -6.79
C THR A 545 43.41 -7.08 -6.51
N PRO A 546 42.39 -7.39 -7.33
CA PRO A 546 41.03 -6.92 -7.08
C PRO A 546 40.52 -7.21 -5.67
N GLU A 547 40.93 -8.38 -5.11
CA GLU A 547 40.57 -8.80 -3.76
C GLU A 547 41.21 -7.87 -2.70
N GLN A 548 42.50 -7.53 -2.87
CA GLN A 548 43.20 -6.61 -1.97
C GLN A 548 42.60 -5.20 -2.03
N VAL A 549 42.24 -4.74 -3.22
CA VAL A 549 41.58 -3.45 -3.41
C VAL A 549 40.22 -3.45 -2.67
N GLN A 550 39.41 -4.49 -2.85
CA GLN A 550 38.09 -4.61 -2.19
C GLN A 550 38.22 -4.71 -0.68
N GLU A 551 39.24 -5.43 -0.18
CA GLU A 551 39.48 -5.49 1.25
C GLU A 551 39.79 -4.12 1.85
N GLY A 552 40.70 -3.36 1.23
CA GLY A 552 41.00 -2.02 1.68
C GLY A 552 39.78 -1.10 1.67
N MET A 553 38.93 -1.23 0.65
CA MET A 553 37.67 -0.51 0.58
C MET A 553 36.71 -0.86 1.74
N ASN A 554 36.59 -2.16 2.06
CA ASN A 554 35.76 -2.62 3.16
C ASN A 554 36.28 -2.10 4.51
N ARG A 555 37.60 -2.07 4.71
CA ARG A 555 38.20 -1.53 5.94
C ARG A 555 38.08 -0.02 6.06
N ILE A 556 38.15 0.70 4.95
CA ILE A 556 37.82 2.14 4.94
C ILE A 556 36.36 2.33 5.38
N ALA A 557 35.43 1.49 4.87
CA ALA A 557 34.01 1.58 5.21
C ALA A 557 33.73 1.37 6.71
N ILE A 558 34.47 0.53 7.40
CA ILE A 558 34.33 0.30 8.85
C ILE A 558 35.24 1.19 9.70
N GLY A 559 36.00 2.10 9.06
CA GLY A 559 36.92 3.04 9.75
C GLY A 559 38.21 2.46 10.24
N GLU A 560 38.54 1.20 9.89
CA GLU A 560 39.78 0.54 10.29
C GLU A 560 40.94 0.80 9.32
N GLY A 561 40.63 1.29 8.14
CA GLY A 561 41.60 1.42 7.06
C GLY A 561 42.01 0.08 6.45
N PRO A 562 42.74 0.09 5.33
CA PRO A 562 43.14 -1.12 4.65
C PRO A 562 44.24 -1.86 5.44
N SER A 563 44.11 -3.18 5.56
CA SER A 563 45.15 -4.05 6.04
C SER A 563 45.68 -4.93 4.92
N TRP A 564 46.99 -5.13 4.94
CA TRP A 564 47.69 -5.87 3.91
C TRP A 564 47.69 -7.37 4.21
N GLY A 565 47.22 -8.18 3.27
CA GLY A 565 47.40 -9.63 3.28
C GLY A 565 46.38 -10.43 4.08
N THR A 566 45.29 -9.85 4.58
CA THR A 566 44.20 -10.56 5.23
C THR A 566 42.94 -10.52 4.36
N THR A 567 42.18 -11.64 4.33
CA THR A 567 40.92 -11.71 3.62
C THR A 567 39.83 -11.09 4.48
N TYR A 568 39.10 -10.12 3.95
CA TYR A 568 37.94 -9.55 4.63
C TYR A 568 36.76 -10.53 4.62
N LYS A 569 36.19 -10.80 5.77
CA LYS A 569 34.97 -11.57 5.90
C LYS A 569 33.86 -10.65 6.41
N VAL A 570 32.74 -10.63 5.70
CA VAL A 570 31.53 -9.98 6.21
C VAL A 570 30.96 -10.84 7.33
N HIS A 571 31.01 -10.33 8.54
CA HIS A 571 30.48 -11.02 9.72
C HIS A 571 29.18 -10.34 10.15
N PRO A 572 28.01 -10.88 9.78
CA PRO A 572 26.77 -10.38 10.30
C PRO A 572 26.66 -10.70 11.79
N VAL A 573 26.21 -9.73 12.56
CA VAL A 573 25.89 -9.92 13.98
C VAL A 573 24.49 -10.51 14.10
N VAL A 574 24.36 -11.63 14.79
CA VAL A 574 23.04 -12.18 15.13
C VAL A 574 22.51 -11.46 16.35
N GLN A 575 21.36 -10.87 16.23
CA GLN A 575 20.66 -10.19 17.31
C GLN A 575 19.35 -10.88 17.62
N ALA A 576 19.07 -11.06 18.90
CA ALA A 576 17.77 -11.50 19.40
C ALA A 576 17.34 -10.55 20.51
N GLY A 577 16.15 -10.03 20.45
CA GLY A 577 15.69 -9.10 21.46
C GLY A 577 14.22 -8.76 21.34
N GLY A 578 13.75 -8.01 22.30
CA GLY A 578 12.40 -7.48 22.33
C GLY A 578 12.40 -6.08 22.92
N ASP A 579 11.48 -5.28 22.43
CA ASP A 579 11.24 -3.94 22.94
C ASP A 579 9.76 -3.61 22.92
N VAL A 580 9.38 -2.73 23.82
CA VAL A 580 8.07 -2.08 23.84
C VAL A 580 8.28 -0.61 24.12
N SER A 581 7.79 0.25 23.26
CA SER A 581 7.87 1.70 23.43
C SER A 581 6.57 2.40 23.05
N PHE A 582 6.18 3.34 23.87
CA PHE A 582 5.16 4.35 23.62
C PHE A 582 5.54 5.61 24.36
N ILE A 583 6.26 6.52 23.72
CA ILE A 583 6.94 7.67 24.34
C ILE A 583 8.04 7.19 25.31
N ARG A 584 7.75 6.25 26.15
CA ARG A 584 8.66 5.58 27.07
C ARG A 584 8.53 4.07 26.96
N GLY A 585 9.61 3.34 26.98
CA GLY A 585 9.61 1.90 26.85
C GLY A 585 10.84 1.25 27.43
N TYR A 586 10.95 -0.05 27.22
CA TYR A 586 12.06 -0.87 27.68
C TYR A 586 12.52 -1.82 26.58
N THR A 587 13.84 -2.02 26.50
CA THR A 587 14.44 -2.98 25.56
C THR A 587 15.31 -3.99 26.30
N LEU A 588 15.27 -5.21 25.80
CA LEU A 588 16.20 -6.29 26.15
C LEU A 588 16.68 -6.94 24.87
N SER A 589 17.96 -6.94 24.64
CA SER A 589 18.55 -7.53 23.43
C SER A 589 19.79 -8.35 23.76
N GLY A 590 19.97 -9.43 23.01
CA GLY A 590 21.19 -10.22 23.01
C GLY A 590 21.83 -10.17 21.62
N THR A 591 23.13 -10.06 21.58
CA THR A 591 23.91 -10.07 20.34
C THR A 591 24.97 -11.14 20.38
N ILE A 592 25.20 -11.78 19.27
CA ILE A 592 26.27 -12.77 19.06
C ILE A 592 27.03 -12.37 17.80
N ASP A 593 28.30 -12.16 17.93
CA ASP A 593 29.23 -11.99 16.82
C ASP A 593 30.38 -12.99 16.90
N ASP A 594 31.42 -12.84 16.09
CA ASP A 594 32.55 -13.75 16.06
C ASP A 594 33.42 -13.70 17.33
N ASN A 595 33.31 -12.66 18.10
CA ASN A 595 34.19 -12.35 19.22
C ASN A 595 33.51 -12.53 20.58
N HIS A 596 32.21 -12.27 20.66
CA HIS A 596 31.53 -12.27 21.94
C HIS A 596 30.01 -12.47 21.86
N ILE A 597 29.46 -12.78 23.01
CA ILE A 597 28.01 -12.70 23.28
C ILE A 597 27.80 -11.56 24.27
N SER A 598 26.84 -10.69 24.01
CA SER A 598 26.45 -9.65 24.94
C SER A 598 24.94 -9.59 25.14
N VAL A 599 24.54 -9.15 26.32
CA VAL A 599 23.14 -8.87 26.66
C VAL A 599 23.02 -7.43 27.12
N ASN A 600 22.16 -6.69 26.46
CA ASN A 600 21.92 -5.28 26.75
C ASN A 600 20.46 -5.09 27.19
N GLN A 601 20.28 -4.20 28.16
CA GLN A 601 18.95 -3.78 28.62
C GLN A 601 18.93 -2.28 28.85
N GLY A 602 17.76 -1.68 28.73
CA GLY A 602 17.64 -0.25 29.00
C GLY A 602 16.29 0.36 28.69
N ASP A 603 16.20 1.63 29.02
CA ASP A 603 15.02 2.44 28.79
C ASP A 603 15.04 3.02 27.37
N ILE A 604 13.87 3.05 26.73
CA ILE A 604 13.67 3.66 25.43
C ILE A 604 12.80 4.89 25.58
N TYR A 605 13.23 6.00 24.98
CA TYR A 605 12.43 7.19 24.76
C TYR A 605 12.28 7.39 23.25
N SER A 606 11.07 7.35 22.75
CA SER A 606 10.86 7.36 21.29
C SER A 606 9.65 8.19 20.87
N ILE A 607 9.69 8.66 19.65
CA ILE A 607 8.51 9.17 18.95
C ILE A 607 7.88 7.99 18.22
N GLY A 608 6.58 7.74 18.45
CA GLY A 608 5.85 6.62 17.89
C GLY A 608 5.57 5.53 18.92
N ALA A 609 4.99 4.45 18.45
CA ALA A 609 4.71 3.27 19.27
C ALA A 609 5.22 2.03 18.52
N HIS A 610 6.06 1.26 19.19
CA HIS A 610 6.61 0.02 18.67
C HIS A 610 6.59 -1.05 19.76
N GLY A 611 6.36 -2.27 19.37
CA GLY A 611 6.49 -3.41 20.25
C GLY A 611 6.83 -4.65 19.45
N GLY A 612 7.81 -5.39 19.91
CA GLY A 612 8.20 -6.60 19.22
C GLY A 612 9.22 -7.43 19.97
N ALA A 613 9.32 -8.67 19.53
CA ALA A 613 10.40 -9.56 19.85
C ALA A 613 10.88 -10.18 18.54
N SER A 614 12.14 -10.05 18.25
CA SER A 614 12.69 -10.55 16.99
C SER A 614 14.07 -11.16 17.20
N ILE A 615 14.38 -12.09 16.33
CA ILE A 615 15.73 -12.56 16.08
C ILE A 615 16.15 -12.12 14.70
N GLY A 616 17.34 -11.57 14.52
CA GLY A 616 17.72 -11.01 13.24
C GLY A 616 19.21 -10.87 13.06
N LEU A 617 19.55 -10.30 11.93
CA LEU A 617 20.91 -9.99 11.52
C LEU A 617 21.09 -8.47 11.52
N SER A 618 22.17 -8.01 12.13
CA SER A 618 22.59 -6.62 12.04
C SER A 618 23.87 -6.53 11.20
N PHE A 619 23.90 -5.56 10.32
CA PHE A 619 25.01 -5.25 9.44
C PHE A 619 25.52 -3.85 9.72
N GLY A 620 26.80 -3.73 9.94
CA GLY A 620 27.44 -2.45 10.29
C GLY A 620 27.98 -2.47 11.73
N PRO A 621 28.39 -1.32 12.28
CA PRO A 621 28.31 0.01 11.68
C PRO A 621 29.31 0.23 10.53
N TYR A 622 28.85 0.95 9.50
CA TYR A 622 29.66 1.33 8.35
C TYR A 622 29.84 2.85 8.32
N PHE A 623 31.00 3.31 7.85
CA PHE A 623 31.31 4.73 7.65
C PHE A 623 31.19 5.61 8.91
N PRO A 624 32.06 5.39 9.90
CA PRO A 624 32.09 6.19 11.13
C PRO A 624 32.15 7.69 10.85
N GLY A 625 31.29 8.46 11.53
CA GLY A 625 31.27 9.92 11.42
C GLY A 625 30.64 10.50 10.14
N LEU A 626 30.15 9.66 9.22
CA LEU A 626 29.63 10.09 7.91
C LEU A 626 28.36 10.96 8.02
N ILE A 627 27.38 10.51 8.82
CA ILE A 627 26.09 11.19 8.96
C ILE A 627 26.06 12.04 10.21
N ASN A 628 26.74 11.62 11.25
CA ASN A 628 26.74 12.30 12.52
C ASN A 628 28.13 12.26 13.18
N SER A 629 28.70 13.43 13.40
CA SER A 629 29.96 13.59 14.13
C SER A 629 29.75 13.76 15.65
N ASN A 630 28.51 13.85 16.09
CA ASN A 630 28.16 14.02 17.50
C ASN A 630 27.96 12.68 18.19
N ASP A 631 27.98 12.69 19.52
CA ASP A 631 27.80 11.50 20.35
C ASP A 631 26.36 10.93 20.38
N ASN A 632 25.43 11.49 19.60
CA ASN A 632 24.07 11.06 19.55
C ASN A 632 23.85 10.06 18.41
N ASP A 633 23.27 8.92 18.74
CA ASP A 633 22.83 7.92 17.79
C ASP A 633 21.34 8.05 17.54
N TYR A 634 20.91 7.83 16.31
CA TYR A 634 19.51 7.86 15.92
C TYR A 634 19.12 6.50 15.35
N SER A 635 17.98 5.99 15.72
CA SER A 635 17.44 4.78 15.12
C SER A 635 15.99 4.95 14.71
N ILE A 636 15.64 4.29 13.61
CA ILE A 636 14.27 4.14 13.15
C ILE A 636 13.99 2.66 13.06
N ASN A 637 12.98 2.20 13.77
CA ASN A 637 12.57 0.81 13.79
C ASN A 637 11.12 0.69 13.34
N GLY A 638 10.83 -0.31 12.55
CA GLY A 638 9.49 -0.62 12.07
C GLY A 638 9.17 -2.10 12.19
N GLY A 639 8.00 -2.41 12.72
CA GLY A 639 7.47 -3.75 12.84
C GLY A 639 6.17 -3.92 12.05
N PHE A 640 6.02 -5.05 11.36
CA PHE A 640 4.90 -5.31 10.46
C PHE A 640 4.35 -6.74 10.58
N GLY A 641 4.19 -7.21 11.79
CA GLY A 641 3.62 -8.52 12.10
C GLY A 641 4.68 -9.53 12.51
N VAL A 642 5.30 -10.22 11.57
CA VAL A 642 6.36 -11.22 11.83
C VAL A 642 7.74 -10.75 11.40
N GLY A 643 7.88 -9.50 10.98
CA GLY A 643 9.13 -8.92 10.55
C GLY A 643 9.40 -7.56 11.21
N ALA A 644 10.68 -7.28 11.40
CA ALA A 644 11.17 -6.02 11.89
C ALA A 644 12.32 -5.54 11.02
N VAL A 645 12.42 -4.24 10.81
CA VAL A 645 13.54 -3.59 10.14
C VAL A 645 14.01 -2.41 10.97
N GLY A 646 15.30 -2.17 10.98
CA GLY A 646 15.91 -1.06 11.69
C GLY A 646 17.01 -0.42 10.87
N LEU A 647 17.13 0.89 11.01
CA LEU A 647 18.23 1.71 10.53
C LEU A 647 18.73 2.52 11.71
N SER A 648 20.00 2.42 12.04
CA SER A 648 20.62 3.27 13.04
C SER A 648 21.80 4.04 12.47
N THR A 649 21.99 5.25 12.94
CA THR A 649 23.09 6.11 12.56
C THR A 649 23.69 6.78 13.78
N GLY A 650 25.01 6.84 13.86
CA GLY A 650 25.71 7.48 14.95
C GLY A 650 27.13 7.81 14.56
N LYS A 651 27.96 8.18 15.54
CA LYS A 651 29.36 8.43 15.30
C LYS A 651 30.12 7.18 14.81
N ASP A 652 29.63 6.00 15.21
CA ASP A 652 30.21 4.71 14.84
C ASP A 652 29.80 4.28 13.42
N GLY A 653 28.88 5.00 12.79
CA GLY A 653 28.45 4.79 11.42
C GLY A 653 26.97 4.44 11.27
N VAL A 654 26.67 3.76 10.18
CA VAL A 654 25.30 3.36 9.79
C VAL A 654 25.17 1.86 9.94
N SER A 655 24.13 1.40 10.63
CA SER A 655 23.81 -0.01 10.77
C SER A 655 22.40 -0.33 10.27
N PHE A 656 22.24 -1.51 9.69
CA PHE A 656 20.96 -2.04 9.22
C PHE A 656 20.64 -3.32 10.00
N THR A 657 19.40 -3.43 10.45
CA THR A 657 18.91 -4.61 11.16
C THR A 657 17.69 -5.19 10.45
N PHE A 658 17.69 -6.49 10.27
CA PHE A 658 16.56 -7.25 9.74
C PHE A 658 16.23 -8.35 10.74
N GLY A 659 15.00 -8.36 11.24
CA GLY A 659 14.55 -9.30 12.25
C GLY A 659 13.30 -10.06 11.85
N PHE A 660 13.19 -11.28 12.37
CA PHE A 660 12.01 -12.13 12.27
C PHE A 660 11.44 -12.36 13.65
N GLY A 661 10.17 -12.12 13.81
CA GLY A 661 9.44 -12.26 15.06
C GLY A 661 8.23 -11.34 15.13
N PRO A 662 7.36 -11.55 16.11
CA PRO A 662 6.20 -10.68 16.30
C PRO A 662 6.64 -9.26 16.57
N SER A 663 6.33 -8.36 15.66
CA SER A 663 6.71 -6.96 15.76
C SER A 663 5.67 -6.08 15.06
N TRP A 664 5.29 -4.96 15.70
CA TRP A 664 4.30 -4.03 15.18
C TRP A 664 4.60 -2.60 15.61
N GLY A 665 4.16 -1.67 14.78
CA GLY A 665 4.33 -0.23 15.01
C GLY A 665 5.64 0.30 14.46
N TRP A 666 5.95 1.53 14.83
CA TRP A 666 7.20 2.19 14.48
C TRP A 666 7.68 3.09 15.61
N SER A 667 8.97 3.29 15.69
CA SER A 667 9.58 4.26 16.59
C SER A 667 10.77 4.93 15.92
N ALA A 668 10.95 6.20 16.18
CA ALA A 668 12.18 6.92 15.93
C ALA A 668 12.81 7.25 17.28
N THR A 669 14.04 6.87 17.49
CA THR A 669 14.71 6.93 18.78
C THR A 669 16.03 7.69 18.63
N GLU A 670 16.31 8.60 19.54
CA GLU A 670 17.64 9.18 19.74
C GLU A 670 18.32 8.43 20.87
N ILE A 671 19.50 7.89 20.61
CA ILE A 671 20.28 7.13 21.55
C ILE A 671 21.39 8.05 22.08
N LYS A 672 21.26 8.59 23.16
CA LYS A 672 22.12 9.12 24.21
C LYS A 672 21.61 10.36 24.92
N GLY A 673 21.45 10.17 26.17
CA GLY A 673 21.77 11.08 27.31
C GLY A 673 21.08 12.37 27.38
N VAL A 674 20.27 12.81 26.49
CA VAL A 674 19.80 14.15 26.66
C VAL A 674 18.38 14.34 26.40
N ASP A 675 17.57 13.62 25.94
CA ASP A 675 16.21 14.11 25.80
C ASP A 675 15.12 13.04 25.68
N VAL A 676 13.93 13.51 25.61
CA VAL A 676 12.65 12.82 25.54
C VAL A 676 12.61 11.67 24.49
N ASN A 677 13.62 11.55 23.66
CA ASN A 677 13.72 10.64 22.53
C ASN A 677 14.99 9.76 22.55
N GLY A 678 15.53 9.45 23.71
CA GLY A 678 16.76 8.69 23.82
C GLY A 678 16.58 7.25 24.32
N THR A 679 17.47 6.39 23.94
CA THR A 679 17.64 5.05 24.51
C THR A 679 18.88 5.04 25.38
N SER A 680 18.69 4.66 26.65
CA SER A 680 19.80 4.41 27.56
C SER A 680 19.90 2.91 27.75
N THR A 681 20.82 2.26 27.05
CA THR A 681 21.08 0.83 27.20
C THR A 681 22.42 0.61 27.91
N SER A 682 22.44 -0.37 28.80
CA SER A 682 23.67 -0.85 29.43
C SER A 682 23.88 -2.32 29.10
N GLU A 683 25.14 -2.66 28.82
CA GLU A 683 25.56 -4.05 28.71
C GLU A 683 25.55 -4.68 30.12
N VAL A 684 24.70 -5.69 30.30
CA VAL A 684 24.54 -6.38 31.58
C VAL A 684 25.26 -7.71 31.65
N TYR A 685 25.62 -8.24 30.52
CA TYR A 685 26.38 -9.48 30.41
C TYR A 685 27.23 -9.48 29.14
N ARG A 686 28.47 -9.95 29.26
CA ARG A 686 29.37 -10.18 28.13
C ARG A 686 30.19 -11.43 28.35
N TYR A 687 30.32 -12.21 27.30
CA TYR A 687 31.21 -13.36 27.24
C TYR A 687 32.01 -13.32 25.94
N ASP A 688 33.32 -13.19 26.07
CA ASP A 688 34.25 -13.14 24.93
C ASP A 688 34.69 -14.55 24.57
N PHE A 689 34.64 -14.90 23.29
CA PHE A 689 35.17 -16.16 22.78
C PHE A 689 36.69 -16.10 22.74
N LYS A 690 37.35 -17.15 23.18
CA LYS A 690 38.81 -17.26 23.18
C LYS A 690 39.32 -17.70 21.82
#